data_9feb092da7fe56249f71f48125cc43f7
#
_entry.id   9feb092da7fe56249f71f48125cc43f7
#
_cell.length_a   1.000
_cell.length_b   1.000
_cell.length_c   1.000
_cell.angle_alpha   90.00
_cell.angle_beta   90.00
_cell.angle_gamma   90.00
#
_symmetry.space_group_name_H-M   'P 1'
#
loop_
_entity.id
_entity.type
_entity.pdbx_description
1 polymer ?
#
loop_
_entity_poly.entity_id
_entity_poly.type
_entity_poly.pdbx_seq_one_letter_code
_entity_poly.pdbx_strand_id
1 'polypeptide(L)'
;MSKVRWGIIGSGSIANAFAHSIKHCQNSELIGVFGRNQNNLDSFSSKFGIKAYQNIENLISSTKIDAIYIATPHNTHYEYSLLAIKNKKHILCEKPITINHLESMVLLTLAKEAEVFLMEAYMYRVHPQTLNILDNLSIFDNTKNKITITSSFGFSADLPESHRLRNPHMGGGAILDVGCYPLSMAKLIAGRLNGLSFADPESINAKGRLDSTGVDLQSEAHIVFSNSIEAYIKCAIDEDYSNDLKISDGTKDLVVSQPWHCGQFQDGNSSVDLYKDKKLYKEIPFKDEIGLFTREIDHASECIINNKLESQYISHLDSQSNMFWLDIWRKSLNINCPFNELQKSPIPESKFYSFQNSKLQQTSLSRIDKLGSRLALGCDNQTSALHAFTMFDHFYGSGGRIFDTAYIYNNGKGDKYLGDWINSRNIENEIIVLGKGAHTPECSPEFIRPQILESLDRLKINKIDIFCLHRDNPNIPVAEFMDALNEVRSEGLIGSLGASNWELDRFSKAREYSAANNKEAFSVLSNNFSLADMVDPVWLGCVGTNDEYLNYLTDNKIMLFPWSSQARGFFIKKKEITSNEHFSNPSLEEEIRVWHDVKNLKRREKCFEIAESRNVQPIQVALAYVIQKSPLIFPLIGPRTIMETNSSIAATELNLSKDEMNELSIN
;
A
#
# COMPACT_ATOMS: atom_id res chain seq x y z
N MET A 1 33.91 16.00 8.46
CA MET A 1 32.79 15.29 7.79
C MET A 1 32.04 16.30 6.95
N SER A 2 31.59 15.93 5.77
CA SER A 2 30.77 16.83 4.93
C SER A 2 29.41 17.02 5.59
N LYS A 3 28.97 18.28 5.75
CA LYS A 3 27.62 18.60 6.25
C LYS A 3 26.58 18.41 5.17
N VAL A 4 25.38 17.97 5.55
CA VAL A 4 24.21 17.97 4.66
C VAL A 4 23.70 19.40 4.49
N ARG A 5 23.55 19.83 3.24
CA ARG A 5 23.14 21.19 2.87
C ARG A 5 21.63 21.21 2.63
N TRP A 6 20.90 21.85 3.54
CA TRP A 6 19.45 21.87 3.53
C TRP A 6 18.86 23.09 2.81
N GLY A 7 17.80 22.86 2.03
CA GLY A 7 16.87 23.87 1.57
C GLY A 7 15.51 23.71 2.25
N ILE A 8 14.77 24.79 2.45
CA ILE A 8 13.41 24.75 3.04
C ILE A 8 12.39 25.17 1.98
N ILE A 9 11.29 24.41 1.89
CA ILE A 9 10.07 24.79 1.19
C ILE A 9 9.02 25.16 2.24
N GLY A 10 8.67 26.46 2.32
CA GLY A 10 7.81 27.03 3.34
C GLY A 10 8.56 28.05 4.20
N SER A 11 7.87 29.11 4.63
CA SER A 11 8.42 30.17 5.48
C SER A 11 7.55 30.45 6.70
N GLY A 12 6.78 29.45 7.14
CA GLY A 12 5.86 29.49 8.28
C GLY A 12 6.56 29.28 9.64
N SER A 13 5.75 29.10 10.70
CA SER A 13 6.23 28.93 12.08
C SER A 13 7.12 27.69 12.23
N ILE A 14 6.72 26.56 11.64
CA ILE A 14 7.49 25.32 11.76
C ILE A 14 8.83 25.39 10.99
N ALA A 15 8.85 26.06 9.82
CA ALA A 15 10.09 26.35 9.09
C ALA A 15 11.02 27.23 9.93
N ASN A 16 10.49 28.21 10.70
CA ASN A 16 11.27 29.00 11.64
C ASN A 16 11.87 28.14 12.75
N ALA A 17 11.12 27.19 13.32
CA ALA A 17 11.64 26.26 14.34
C ALA A 17 12.80 25.43 13.79
N PHE A 18 12.65 24.85 12.60
CA PHE A 18 13.72 24.13 11.90
C PHE A 18 14.96 25.02 11.69
N ALA A 19 14.78 26.24 11.15
CA ALA A 19 15.88 27.15 10.85
C ALA A 19 16.60 27.67 12.11
N HIS A 20 15.93 27.70 13.26
CA HIS A 20 16.59 27.96 14.55
C HIS A 20 17.39 26.73 15.00
N SER A 21 16.81 25.56 14.92
CA SER A 21 17.38 24.30 15.43
C SER A 21 18.59 23.83 14.63
N ILE A 22 18.60 24.01 13.31
CA ILE A 22 19.73 23.57 12.46
C ILE A 22 21.04 24.26 12.80
N LYS A 23 21.01 25.46 13.43
CA LYS A 23 22.21 26.16 13.88
C LYS A 23 22.97 25.39 14.97
N HIS A 24 22.28 24.52 15.68
CA HIS A 24 22.84 23.69 16.75
C HIS A 24 23.23 22.30 16.27
N CYS A 25 22.94 21.96 15.00
CA CYS A 25 23.30 20.69 14.41
C CYS A 25 24.78 20.61 14.08
N GLN A 26 25.35 19.42 14.25
CA GLN A 26 26.78 19.18 13.99
C GLN A 26 27.08 18.87 12.53
N ASN A 27 26.13 18.18 11.85
CA ASN A 27 26.30 17.59 10.54
C ASN A 27 25.39 18.24 9.45
N SER A 28 24.83 19.42 9.72
CA SER A 28 23.85 20.09 8.87
C SER A 28 24.18 21.58 8.69
N GLU A 29 23.73 22.15 7.57
CA GLU A 29 23.75 23.60 7.34
C GLU A 29 22.55 24.01 6.47
N LEU A 30 22.03 25.21 6.71
CA LEU A 30 20.89 25.78 5.97
C LEU A 30 21.39 26.69 4.85
N ILE A 31 21.03 26.38 3.61
CA ILE A 31 21.51 27.11 2.42
C ILE A 31 20.49 28.10 1.89
N GLY A 32 19.19 27.76 1.93
CA GLY A 32 18.20 28.62 1.33
C GLY A 32 16.77 28.22 1.63
N VAL A 33 15.85 29.09 1.21
CA VAL A 33 14.41 28.94 1.44
C VAL A 33 13.61 29.38 0.22
N PHE A 34 12.49 28.69 -0.02
CA PHE A 34 11.43 29.09 -0.94
C PHE A 34 10.11 29.22 -0.18
N GLY A 35 9.32 30.24 -0.51
CA GLY A 35 7.99 30.46 0.04
C GLY A 35 7.14 31.27 -0.91
N ARG A 36 5.82 31.00 -0.95
CA ARG A 36 4.87 31.68 -1.88
C ARG A 36 4.59 33.14 -1.50
N ASN A 37 4.67 33.47 -0.22
CA ASN A 37 4.46 34.85 0.25
C ASN A 37 5.81 35.56 0.28
N GLN A 38 5.99 36.59 -0.58
CA GLN A 38 7.25 37.28 -0.76
C GLN A 38 7.71 38.00 0.54
N ASN A 39 6.79 38.64 1.26
CA ASN A 39 7.13 39.33 2.48
C ASN A 39 7.65 38.38 3.56
N ASN A 40 6.99 37.24 3.72
CA ASN A 40 7.44 36.21 4.65
C ASN A 40 8.77 35.58 4.21
N LEU A 41 8.98 35.40 2.91
CA LEU A 41 10.21 34.86 2.34
C LEU A 41 11.39 35.78 2.59
N ASP A 42 11.23 37.07 2.32
CA ASP A 42 12.27 38.09 2.51
C ASP A 42 12.63 38.28 4.00
N SER A 43 11.61 38.32 4.87
CA SER A 43 11.80 38.36 6.32
C SER A 43 12.55 37.15 6.84
N PHE A 44 12.17 35.95 6.38
CA PHE A 44 12.81 34.67 6.75
C PHE A 44 14.27 34.63 6.29
N SER A 45 14.53 34.96 5.02
CA SER A 45 15.85 35.00 4.43
C SER A 45 16.77 35.97 5.20
N SER A 46 16.30 37.16 5.48
CA SER A 46 17.06 38.19 6.24
C SER A 46 17.34 37.74 7.67
N LYS A 47 16.34 37.15 8.36
CA LYS A 47 16.46 36.67 9.76
C LYS A 47 17.52 35.58 9.92
N PHE A 48 17.65 34.69 8.95
CA PHE A 48 18.55 33.55 9.03
C PHE A 48 19.84 33.70 8.22
N GLY A 49 19.96 34.77 7.42
CA GLY A 49 21.14 35.05 6.59
C GLY A 49 21.34 34.06 5.46
N ILE A 50 20.25 33.53 4.89
CA ILE A 50 20.25 32.49 3.87
C ILE A 50 19.64 32.99 2.55
N LYS A 51 19.87 32.25 1.45
CA LYS A 51 19.37 32.67 0.14
C LYS A 51 17.84 32.48 0.02
N ALA A 52 17.13 33.52 -0.39
CA ALA A 52 15.76 33.44 -0.87
C ALA A 52 15.74 32.99 -2.34
N TYR A 53 14.99 31.95 -2.64
CA TYR A 53 14.76 31.47 -4.01
C TYR A 53 13.38 31.96 -4.48
N GLN A 54 13.32 32.59 -5.66
CA GLN A 54 12.09 33.20 -6.19
C GLN A 54 11.13 32.18 -6.83
N ASN A 55 11.65 31.02 -7.22
CA ASN A 55 10.84 29.89 -7.67
C ASN A 55 11.41 28.60 -7.10
N ILE A 56 10.54 27.59 -7.05
CA ILE A 56 10.84 26.31 -6.44
C ILE A 56 11.86 25.51 -7.27
N GLU A 57 11.80 25.63 -8.59
CA GLU A 57 12.69 24.91 -9.53
C GLU A 57 14.13 25.31 -9.27
N ASN A 58 14.40 26.60 -9.04
CA ASN A 58 15.73 27.10 -8.74
C ASN A 58 16.28 26.60 -7.39
N LEU A 59 15.42 26.42 -6.39
CA LEU A 59 15.82 25.85 -5.11
C LEU A 59 16.16 24.37 -5.29
N ILE A 60 15.25 23.60 -5.90
CA ILE A 60 15.37 22.15 -6.02
C ILE A 60 16.49 21.74 -6.97
N SER A 61 16.69 22.44 -8.09
CA SER A 61 17.78 22.16 -9.05
C SER A 61 19.17 22.63 -8.57
N SER A 62 19.23 23.36 -7.46
CA SER A 62 20.51 23.87 -6.94
C SER A 62 21.47 22.76 -6.56
N THR A 63 22.67 22.77 -7.12
CA THR A 63 23.77 21.85 -6.74
C THR A 63 24.37 22.16 -5.36
N LYS A 64 23.97 23.28 -4.74
CA LYS A 64 24.38 23.66 -3.39
C LYS A 64 23.47 23.08 -2.30
N ILE A 65 22.44 22.37 -2.67
CA ILE A 65 21.44 21.79 -1.76
C ILE A 65 21.41 20.27 -1.97
N ASP A 66 21.54 19.52 -0.89
CA ASP A 66 21.52 18.07 -0.86
C ASP A 66 20.14 17.54 -0.45
N ALA A 67 19.50 18.23 0.49
CA ALA A 67 18.24 17.80 1.09
C ALA A 67 17.24 18.95 1.22
N ILE A 68 15.97 18.61 1.18
CA ILE A 68 14.83 19.54 1.27
C ILE A 68 14.01 19.22 2.52
N TYR A 69 13.77 20.25 3.35
CA TYR A 69 12.74 20.21 4.38
C TYR A 69 11.44 20.81 3.85
N ILE A 70 10.37 20.02 3.87
CA ILE A 70 9.05 20.45 3.38
C ILE A 70 8.18 20.83 4.58
N ALA A 71 7.90 22.14 4.70
CA ALA A 71 7.22 22.78 5.83
C ALA A 71 6.01 23.60 5.35
N THR A 72 5.17 22.98 4.56
CA THR A 72 4.02 23.58 3.87
C THR A 72 2.69 23.00 4.37
N PRO A 73 1.52 23.46 3.91
CA PRO A 73 0.25 22.78 4.20
C PRO A 73 0.21 21.36 3.63
N HIS A 74 -0.53 20.47 4.31
CA HIS A 74 -0.58 19.03 4.06
C HIS A 74 -0.83 18.66 2.59
N ASN A 75 -1.73 19.38 1.91
CA ASN A 75 -2.10 19.13 0.51
C ASN A 75 -0.98 19.37 -0.51
N THR A 76 0.14 19.93 -0.10
CA THR A 76 1.28 20.19 -0.98
C THR A 76 2.49 19.32 -0.68
N HIS A 77 2.43 18.49 0.35
CA HIS A 77 3.54 17.60 0.73
C HIS A 77 3.89 16.61 -0.40
N TYR A 78 2.87 15.99 -1.01
CA TYR A 78 3.06 15.06 -2.11
C TYR A 78 3.76 15.69 -3.32
N GLU A 79 3.24 16.83 -3.81
CA GLU A 79 3.77 17.49 -5.00
C GLU A 79 5.21 17.96 -4.82
N TYR A 80 5.52 18.58 -3.68
CA TYR A 80 6.87 19.06 -3.41
C TYR A 80 7.86 17.95 -3.13
N SER A 81 7.43 16.88 -2.48
CA SER A 81 8.25 15.69 -2.29
C SER A 81 8.52 14.99 -3.63
N LEU A 82 7.51 14.86 -4.49
CA LEU A 82 7.68 14.30 -5.83
C LEU A 82 8.67 15.12 -6.67
N LEU A 83 8.59 16.45 -6.60
CA LEU A 83 9.51 17.34 -7.29
C LEU A 83 10.96 17.19 -6.77
N ALA A 84 11.13 17.03 -5.45
CA ALA A 84 12.43 16.78 -4.83
C ALA A 84 13.00 15.41 -5.27
N ILE A 85 12.20 14.35 -5.28
CA ILE A 85 12.59 13.01 -5.75
C ILE A 85 13.08 13.06 -7.19
N LYS A 86 12.33 13.72 -8.10
CA LYS A 86 12.71 13.88 -9.52
C LYS A 86 14.06 14.58 -9.70
N ASN A 87 14.45 15.43 -8.76
CA ASN A 87 15.72 16.13 -8.76
C ASN A 87 16.78 15.47 -7.84
N LYS A 88 16.54 14.23 -7.41
CA LYS A 88 17.46 13.46 -6.55
C LYS A 88 17.84 14.18 -5.26
N LYS A 89 16.90 14.93 -4.65
CA LYS A 89 17.07 15.57 -3.35
C LYS A 89 16.53 14.68 -2.26
N HIS A 90 17.29 14.52 -1.17
CA HIS A 90 16.82 13.89 0.05
C HIS A 90 15.72 14.73 0.71
N ILE A 91 14.86 14.11 1.50
CA ILE A 91 13.64 14.74 2.00
C ILE A 91 13.43 14.47 3.49
N LEU A 92 13.14 15.54 4.23
CA LEU A 92 12.43 15.50 5.49
C LEU A 92 11.11 16.23 5.29
N CYS A 93 9.99 15.51 5.37
CA CYS A 93 8.67 16.06 5.10
C CYS A 93 7.86 16.14 6.39
N GLU A 94 7.25 17.32 6.65
CA GLU A 94 6.33 17.49 7.78
C GLU A 94 5.20 16.45 7.76
N LYS A 95 4.75 16.12 8.97
CA LYS A 95 3.61 15.24 9.20
C LYS A 95 2.26 15.93 8.89
N PRO A 96 1.23 15.19 8.48
CA PRO A 96 1.33 13.83 7.91
C PRO A 96 2.06 13.89 6.57
N ILE A 97 2.78 12.83 6.24
CA ILE A 97 3.66 12.79 5.05
C ILE A 97 2.93 13.14 3.74
N THR A 98 1.65 12.82 3.66
CA THR A 98 0.73 13.11 2.55
C THR A 98 -0.68 13.35 3.08
N ILE A 99 -1.62 13.60 2.20
CA ILE A 99 -3.01 13.87 2.58
C ILE A 99 -3.88 12.60 2.64
N ASN A 100 -3.45 11.52 2.01
CA ASN A 100 -4.09 10.21 2.02
C ASN A 100 -3.07 9.07 1.80
N HIS A 101 -3.51 7.86 2.06
CA HIS A 101 -2.70 6.65 1.92
C HIS A 101 -2.21 6.40 0.49
N LEU A 102 -3.00 6.69 -0.53
CA LEU A 102 -2.61 6.44 -1.92
C LEU A 102 -1.42 7.29 -2.33
N GLU A 103 -1.41 8.57 -1.94
CA GLU A 103 -0.26 9.45 -2.15
C GLU A 103 1.00 8.94 -1.44
N SER A 104 0.87 8.45 -0.19
CA SER A 104 2.01 7.91 0.55
C SER A 104 2.58 6.65 -0.11
N MET A 105 1.72 5.75 -0.58
CA MET A 105 2.15 4.56 -1.33
C MET A 105 3.03 4.91 -2.53
N VAL A 106 2.55 5.84 -3.35
CA VAL A 106 3.27 6.31 -4.53
C VAL A 106 4.58 6.97 -4.15
N LEU A 107 4.52 7.94 -3.24
CA LEU A 107 5.66 8.78 -2.87
C LEU A 107 6.82 7.96 -2.30
N LEU A 108 6.53 7.08 -1.34
CA LEU A 108 7.55 6.27 -0.66
C LEU A 108 8.17 5.24 -1.61
N THR A 109 7.37 4.68 -2.53
CA THR A 109 7.88 3.81 -3.59
C THR A 109 8.85 4.55 -4.49
N LEU A 110 8.48 5.74 -4.96
CA LEU A 110 9.32 6.56 -5.83
C LEU A 110 10.61 7.02 -5.17
N ALA A 111 10.57 7.38 -3.87
CA ALA A 111 11.76 7.74 -3.11
C ALA A 111 12.76 6.56 -3.06
N LYS A 112 12.25 5.36 -2.78
CA LYS A 112 13.05 4.13 -2.74
C LYS A 112 13.66 3.79 -4.11
N GLU A 113 12.87 3.85 -5.19
CA GLU A 113 13.34 3.58 -6.56
C GLU A 113 14.35 4.62 -7.04
N ALA A 114 14.19 5.88 -6.62
CA ALA A 114 15.10 6.96 -6.92
C ALA A 114 16.39 6.95 -6.06
N GLU A 115 16.48 6.04 -5.07
CA GLU A 115 17.55 5.99 -4.07
C GLU A 115 17.68 7.32 -3.30
N VAL A 116 16.55 7.93 -2.96
CA VAL A 116 16.44 9.18 -2.22
C VAL A 116 16.02 8.87 -0.79
N PHE A 117 16.76 9.37 0.20
CA PHE A 117 16.31 9.34 1.60
C PHE A 117 15.02 10.15 1.74
N LEU A 118 14.01 9.57 2.36
CA LEU A 118 12.79 10.25 2.74
C LEU A 118 12.40 9.83 4.16
N MET A 119 12.08 10.82 5.00
CA MET A 119 11.59 10.62 6.36
C MET A 119 10.40 11.54 6.62
N GLU A 120 9.36 11.00 7.26
CA GLU A 120 8.26 11.77 7.84
C GLU A 120 8.70 12.42 9.16
N ALA A 121 8.43 13.71 9.33
CA ALA A 121 8.93 14.51 10.44
C ALA A 121 8.07 14.35 11.71
N TYR A 122 8.22 13.22 12.39
CA TYR A 122 7.73 13.01 13.75
C TYR A 122 8.87 13.22 14.75
N MET A 123 9.14 14.46 15.11
CA MET A 123 10.27 14.87 15.93
C MET A 123 10.40 14.08 17.25
N TYR A 124 9.29 13.70 17.89
CA TYR A 124 9.30 12.94 19.14
C TYR A 124 9.85 11.51 18.98
N ARG A 125 9.77 10.92 17.78
CA ARG A 125 10.19 9.51 17.51
C ARG A 125 11.69 9.31 17.69
N VAL A 126 12.49 10.35 17.48
CA VAL A 126 13.96 10.31 17.64
C VAL A 126 14.42 10.81 19.02
N HIS A 127 13.50 11.24 19.87
CA HIS A 127 13.83 11.80 21.17
C HIS A 127 14.13 10.69 22.21
N PRO A 128 15.13 10.87 23.10
CA PRO A 128 15.50 9.90 24.15
C PRO A 128 14.33 9.51 25.05
N GLN A 129 13.40 10.41 25.34
CA GLN A 129 12.18 10.11 26.11
C GLN A 129 11.38 8.99 25.46
N THR A 130 11.13 9.06 24.15
CA THR A 130 10.38 8.02 23.42
C THR A 130 11.14 6.69 23.42
N LEU A 131 12.45 6.72 23.20
CA LEU A 131 13.26 5.50 23.27
C LEU A 131 13.20 4.87 24.67
N ASN A 132 13.20 5.69 25.71
CA ASN A 132 13.07 5.20 27.08
C ASN A 132 11.68 4.62 27.39
N ILE A 133 10.60 5.20 26.83
CA ILE A 133 9.26 4.58 26.90
C ILE A 133 9.35 3.15 26.38
N LEU A 134 9.91 2.94 25.19
CA LEU A 134 10.02 1.63 24.56
C LEU A 134 10.87 0.64 25.36
N ASP A 135 11.95 1.10 25.98
CA ASP A 135 12.84 0.25 26.79
C ASP A 135 12.17 -0.20 28.09
N ASN A 136 11.25 0.60 28.64
CA ASN A 136 10.52 0.28 29.86
C ASN A 136 9.24 -0.53 29.62
N LEU A 137 8.84 -0.81 28.36
CA LEU A 137 7.66 -1.65 28.07
C LEU A 137 7.80 -3.10 28.54
N SER A 138 9.02 -3.58 28.82
CA SER A 138 9.28 -4.91 29.37
C SER A 138 8.66 -5.15 30.75
N ILE A 139 8.18 -4.09 31.44
CA ILE A 139 7.44 -4.24 32.71
C ILE A 139 6.04 -4.85 32.48
N PHE A 140 5.50 -4.77 31.28
CA PHE A 140 4.20 -5.30 30.90
C PHE A 140 4.31 -6.69 30.27
N ASP A 141 3.33 -7.55 30.55
CA ASP A 141 3.22 -8.89 29.95
C ASP A 141 1.86 -9.01 29.24
N ASN A 142 1.85 -8.70 27.94
CA ASN A 142 0.65 -8.73 27.09
C ASN A 142 0.14 -10.16 26.80
N THR A 143 0.90 -11.18 27.17
CA THR A 143 0.44 -12.58 27.08
C THR A 143 -0.46 -12.97 28.26
N LYS A 144 -0.36 -12.26 29.40
CA LYS A 144 -1.12 -12.53 30.63
C LYS A 144 -2.17 -11.47 30.92
N ASN A 145 -1.90 -10.23 30.55
CA ASN A 145 -2.72 -9.09 30.92
C ASN A 145 -3.15 -8.30 29.67
N LYS A 146 -4.35 -7.76 29.71
CA LYS A 146 -4.78 -6.75 28.75
C LYS A 146 -3.97 -5.47 28.95
N ILE A 147 -3.40 -4.94 27.90
CA ILE A 147 -2.67 -3.66 27.92
C ILE A 147 -3.57 -2.57 27.34
N THR A 148 -3.72 -1.49 28.07
CA THR A 148 -4.47 -0.31 27.65
C THR A 148 -3.53 0.85 27.45
N ILE A 149 -3.58 1.46 26.27
CA ILE A 149 -2.85 2.69 25.91
C ILE A 149 -3.87 3.82 25.87
N THR A 150 -3.65 4.88 26.61
CA THR A 150 -4.49 6.09 26.58
C THR A 150 -3.62 7.27 26.21
N SER A 151 -4.00 8.07 25.22
CA SER A 151 -3.27 9.28 24.86
C SER A 151 -4.14 10.34 24.24
N SER A 152 -3.72 11.59 24.36
CA SER A 152 -4.42 12.73 23.83
C SER A 152 -3.48 13.76 23.20
N PHE A 153 -3.96 14.45 22.17
CA PHE A 153 -3.34 15.66 21.68
C PHE A 153 -4.43 16.65 21.27
N GLY A 154 -4.55 17.75 22.01
CA GLY A 154 -5.53 18.79 21.73
C GLY A 154 -5.02 20.16 22.12
N PHE A 155 -5.45 21.15 21.37
CA PHE A 155 -5.25 22.55 21.67
C PHE A 155 -6.51 23.35 21.32
N SER A 156 -6.77 24.42 22.08
CA SER A 156 -7.88 25.33 21.79
C SER A 156 -7.39 26.50 20.96
N ALA A 157 -7.95 26.65 19.75
CA ALA A 157 -7.68 27.80 18.91
C ALA A 157 -8.99 28.27 18.24
N ASP A 158 -9.24 29.57 18.32
CA ASP A 158 -10.33 30.22 17.57
C ASP A 158 -9.89 30.44 16.13
N LEU A 159 -10.15 29.47 15.29
CA LEU A 159 -9.71 29.44 13.89
C LEU A 159 -10.83 29.89 12.96
N PRO A 160 -10.64 30.92 12.13
CA PRO A 160 -11.64 31.29 11.11
C PRO A 160 -11.79 30.18 10.07
N GLU A 161 -12.94 30.11 9.38
CA GLU A 161 -13.20 29.10 8.33
C GLU A 161 -12.16 29.11 7.20
N SER A 162 -11.54 30.25 6.95
CA SER A 162 -10.46 30.39 5.96
C SER A 162 -9.12 29.80 6.42
N HIS A 163 -8.99 29.43 7.70
CA HIS A 163 -7.75 28.84 8.21
C HIS A 163 -7.51 27.45 7.64
N ARG A 164 -6.23 27.10 7.38
CA ARG A 164 -5.84 25.81 6.78
C ARG A 164 -6.42 24.58 7.50
N LEU A 165 -6.52 24.63 8.83
CA LEU A 165 -7.05 23.54 9.64
C LEU A 165 -8.57 23.36 9.54
N ARG A 166 -9.30 24.36 9.04
CA ARG A 166 -10.72 24.28 8.76
C ARG A 166 -11.03 24.14 7.26
N ASN A 167 -10.01 23.93 6.44
CA ASN A 167 -10.17 23.81 4.98
C ASN A 167 -9.91 22.37 4.53
N PRO A 168 -10.94 21.61 4.07
CA PRO A 168 -10.77 20.24 3.60
C PRO A 168 -9.87 20.13 2.38
N HIS A 169 -9.77 21.21 1.54
CA HIS A 169 -8.85 21.26 0.39
C HIS A 169 -7.40 21.53 0.77
N MET A 170 -7.11 21.75 2.04
CA MET A 170 -5.75 21.88 2.56
C MET A 170 -5.36 20.76 3.51
N GLY A 171 -6.21 19.73 3.63
CA GLY A 171 -6.01 18.64 4.58
C GLY A 171 -6.24 19.08 6.01
N GLY A 172 -7.29 19.90 6.25
CA GLY A 172 -7.66 20.36 7.59
C GLY A 172 -8.22 19.22 8.45
N GLY A 173 -8.43 19.52 9.72
CA GLY A 173 -8.99 18.62 10.72
C GLY A 173 -7.99 18.18 11.79
N ALA A 174 -8.52 17.84 12.96
CA ALA A 174 -7.75 17.43 14.12
C ALA A 174 -7.03 16.08 13.90
N ILE A 175 -7.67 15.15 13.20
CA ILE A 175 -7.10 13.80 12.94
C ILE A 175 -5.76 13.93 12.20
N LEU A 176 -5.70 14.72 11.11
CA LEU A 176 -4.47 14.88 10.35
C LEU A 176 -3.45 15.77 11.05
N ASP A 177 -3.88 16.85 11.73
CA ASP A 177 -2.94 17.80 12.32
C ASP A 177 -2.31 17.26 13.61
N VAL A 178 -3.11 16.71 14.52
CA VAL A 178 -2.63 16.25 15.84
C VAL A 178 -3.01 14.81 16.17
N GLY A 179 -4.08 14.25 15.61
CA GLY A 179 -4.48 12.85 15.82
C GLY A 179 -3.47 11.82 15.29
N CYS A 180 -2.66 12.22 14.31
CA CYS A 180 -1.59 11.40 13.77
C CYS A 180 -0.51 11.04 14.82
N TYR A 181 -0.29 11.87 15.83
CA TYR A 181 0.67 11.62 16.92
C TYR A 181 0.25 10.47 17.85
N PRO A 182 -0.95 10.51 18.49
CA PRO A 182 -1.39 9.42 19.36
C PRO A 182 -1.60 8.11 18.59
N LEU A 183 -2.01 8.15 17.32
CA LEU A 183 -2.10 6.95 16.48
C LEU A 183 -0.71 6.33 16.25
N SER A 184 0.26 7.14 15.80
CA SER A 184 1.64 6.70 15.55
C SER A 184 2.30 6.14 16.82
N MET A 185 2.07 6.76 17.99
CA MET A 185 2.59 6.29 19.28
C MET A 185 1.93 4.96 19.71
N ALA A 186 0.63 4.82 19.57
CA ALA A 186 -0.08 3.59 19.91
C ALA A 186 0.42 2.40 19.07
N LYS A 187 0.61 2.59 17.76
CA LYS A 187 1.18 1.59 16.85
C LYS A 187 2.62 1.22 17.23
N LEU A 188 3.43 2.20 17.58
CA LEU A 188 4.82 1.98 18.01
C LEU A 188 4.89 1.14 19.29
N ILE A 189 4.07 1.47 20.30
CA ILE A 189 4.01 0.75 21.57
C ILE A 189 3.49 -0.66 21.35
N ALA A 190 2.38 -0.84 20.64
CA ALA A 190 1.81 -2.14 20.33
C ALA A 190 2.80 -3.02 19.56
N GLY A 191 3.53 -2.45 18.60
CA GLY A 191 4.60 -3.12 17.90
C GLY A 191 5.70 -3.61 18.84
N ARG A 192 6.23 -2.74 19.68
CA ARG A 192 7.31 -3.08 20.61
C ARG A 192 6.91 -4.18 21.59
N LEU A 193 5.66 -4.15 22.12
CA LEU A 193 5.10 -5.20 22.98
C LEU A 193 4.95 -6.56 22.24
N ASN A 194 4.80 -6.55 20.93
CA ASN A 194 4.70 -7.72 20.07
C ASN A 194 6.05 -8.15 19.44
N GLY A 195 7.15 -7.47 19.77
CA GLY A 195 8.48 -7.75 19.20
C GLY A 195 8.66 -7.25 17.76
N LEU A 196 7.86 -6.26 17.33
CA LEU A 196 7.89 -5.62 16.02
C LEU A 196 8.36 -4.16 16.13
N SER A 197 8.72 -3.55 15.01
CA SER A 197 9.04 -2.11 14.94
C SER A 197 7.81 -1.24 15.15
N PHE A 198 6.65 -1.66 14.66
CA PHE A 198 5.31 -1.12 14.90
C PHE A 198 4.28 -2.23 14.67
N ALA A 199 3.03 -2.03 15.09
CA ALA A 199 1.93 -2.93 14.81
C ALA A 199 0.77 -2.18 14.16
N ASP A 200 0.10 -2.85 13.21
CA ASP A 200 -1.15 -2.35 12.66
C ASP A 200 -2.33 -2.71 13.56
N PRO A 201 -3.31 -1.80 13.71
CA PRO A 201 -4.59 -2.14 14.32
C PRO A 201 -5.31 -3.29 13.59
N GLU A 202 -6.08 -4.07 14.35
CA GLU A 202 -7.09 -4.99 13.80
C GLU A 202 -8.39 -4.25 13.48
N SER A 203 -8.70 -3.23 14.28
CA SER A 203 -9.88 -2.38 14.08
C SER A 203 -9.73 -1.00 14.70
N ILE A 204 -10.47 -0.05 14.16
CA ILE A 204 -10.64 1.30 14.71
C ILE A 204 -12.11 1.66 14.69
N ASN A 205 -12.63 2.07 15.85
CA ASN A 205 -13.97 2.63 16.01
C ASN A 205 -13.85 4.04 16.55
N ALA A 206 -14.45 5.01 15.88
CA ALA A 206 -14.30 6.40 16.23
C ALA A 206 -15.62 7.15 16.29
N LYS A 207 -15.63 8.22 17.07
CA LYS A 207 -16.66 9.25 17.10
C LYS A 207 -15.99 10.62 17.13
N GLY A 208 -16.70 11.64 16.67
CA GLY A 208 -16.12 12.98 16.60
C GLY A 208 -17.15 14.03 16.27
N ARG A 209 -16.71 15.28 16.27
CA ARG A 209 -17.49 16.44 15.90
C ARG A 209 -16.87 17.11 14.67
N LEU A 210 -17.69 17.24 13.63
CA LEU A 210 -17.32 17.97 12.42
C LEU A 210 -17.82 19.41 12.53
N ASP A 211 -17.17 20.33 11.82
CA ASP A 211 -17.64 21.70 11.66
C ASP A 211 -18.49 21.88 10.38
N SER A 212 -18.88 23.14 10.11
CA SER A 212 -19.64 23.52 8.91
C SER A 212 -18.88 23.26 7.60
N THR A 213 -17.55 23.17 7.62
CA THR A 213 -16.71 22.93 6.44
C THR A 213 -16.53 21.44 6.14
N GLY A 214 -16.95 20.57 7.07
CA GLY A 214 -16.83 19.12 6.97
C GLY A 214 -15.51 18.55 7.49
N VAL A 215 -14.65 19.36 8.13
CA VAL A 215 -13.47 18.83 8.83
C VAL A 215 -13.82 18.45 10.27
N ASP A 216 -13.04 17.55 10.83
CA ASP A 216 -13.13 17.18 12.24
C ASP A 216 -12.46 18.21 13.13
N LEU A 217 -13.21 18.75 14.09
CA LEU A 217 -12.66 19.60 15.15
C LEU A 217 -12.16 18.77 16.32
N GLN A 218 -12.84 17.67 16.62
CA GLN A 218 -12.52 16.73 17.69
C GLN A 218 -12.82 15.32 17.25
N SER A 219 -11.99 14.37 17.66
CA SER A 219 -12.28 12.96 17.51
C SER A 219 -11.66 12.10 18.62
N GLU A 220 -12.38 11.02 18.96
CA GLU A 220 -11.91 9.95 19.83
C GLU A 220 -11.94 8.64 19.04
N ALA A 221 -10.93 7.80 19.23
CA ALA A 221 -10.88 6.48 18.61
C ALA A 221 -10.52 5.39 19.62
N HIS A 222 -11.24 4.28 19.56
CA HIS A 222 -10.91 3.01 20.19
C HIS A 222 -10.28 2.12 19.12
N ILE A 223 -9.09 1.65 19.40
CA ILE A 223 -8.24 0.88 18.50
C ILE A 223 -7.92 -0.45 19.17
N VAL A 224 -8.09 -1.53 18.42
CA VAL A 224 -7.75 -2.88 18.87
C VAL A 224 -6.53 -3.36 18.10
N PHE A 225 -5.54 -3.88 18.81
CA PHE A 225 -4.38 -4.57 18.28
C PHE A 225 -4.38 -6.04 18.70
N SER A 226 -3.56 -6.85 18.06
CA SER A 226 -3.34 -8.24 18.44
C SER A 226 -2.79 -8.37 19.88
N ASN A 227 -2.94 -9.57 20.45
CA ASN A 227 -2.40 -9.92 21.77
C ASN A 227 -2.91 -9.04 22.94
N SER A 228 -4.23 -8.81 22.97
CA SER A 228 -4.92 -8.09 24.05
C SER A 228 -4.40 -6.67 24.33
N ILE A 229 -4.01 -5.95 23.28
CA ILE A 229 -3.61 -4.55 23.36
C ILE A 229 -4.72 -3.69 22.78
N GLU A 230 -5.14 -2.66 23.52
CA GLU A 230 -6.13 -1.67 23.07
C GLU A 230 -5.61 -0.25 23.29
N ALA A 231 -5.99 0.66 22.42
CA ALA A 231 -5.71 2.07 22.58
C ALA A 231 -6.98 2.92 22.54
N TYR A 232 -7.04 3.90 23.44
CA TYR A 232 -8.06 4.94 23.49
C TYR A 232 -7.36 6.28 23.26
N ILE A 233 -7.53 6.82 22.07
CA ILE A 233 -6.84 8.03 21.65
C ILE A 233 -7.84 9.14 21.33
N LYS A 234 -7.44 10.40 21.52
CA LYS A 234 -8.26 11.55 21.17
C LYS A 234 -7.46 12.74 20.67
N CYS A 235 -8.09 13.52 19.80
CA CYS A 235 -7.49 14.73 19.24
C CYS A 235 -8.50 15.86 19.12
N ALA A 236 -8.02 17.12 19.23
CA ALA A 236 -8.82 18.32 19.06
C ALA A 236 -7.98 19.52 18.56
N ILE A 237 -8.63 20.42 17.80
CA ILE A 237 -8.05 21.71 17.39
C ILE A 237 -8.83 22.92 17.97
N ASP A 238 -9.83 22.66 18.78
CA ASP A 238 -10.70 23.65 19.42
C ASP A 238 -10.95 23.39 20.91
N GLU A 239 -10.23 22.40 21.49
CA GLU A 239 -10.26 22.06 22.90
C GLU A 239 -8.88 21.67 23.40
N ASP A 240 -8.48 22.20 24.56
CA ASP A 240 -7.24 21.81 25.23
C ASP A 240 -7.41 20.46 25.93
N TYR A 241 -6.45 19.55 25.71
CA TYR A 241 -6.36 18.29 26.43
C TYR A 241 -5.12 18.24 27.32
N SER A 242 -5.04 17.24 28.18
CA SER A 242 -3.86 17.00 29.04
C SER A 242 -2.59 16.73 28.24
N ASN A 243 -2.73 16.30 26.97
CA ASN A 243 -1.62 16.00 26.07
C ASN A 243 -0.64 14.99 26.71
N ASP A 244 -1.17 13.92 27.27
CA ASP A 244 -0.45 12.87 27.97
C ASP A 244 -0.49 11.52 27.25
N LEU A 245 0.35 10.62 27.74
CA LEU A 245 0.36 9.20 27.39
C LEU A 245 0.36 8.37 28.67
N LYS A 246 -0.54 7.38 28.73
CA LYS A 246 -0.57 6.37 29.78
C LYS A 246 -0.65 4.98 29.17
N ILE A 247 0.19 4.06 29.66
CA ILE A 247 0.16 2.62 29.34
C ILE A 247 -0.11 1.89 30.63
N SER A 248 -1.09 0.95 30.66
CA SER A 248 -1.53 0.29 31.87
C SER A 248 -1.86 -1.20 31.64
N ASP A 249 -1.50 -2.05 32.59
CA ASP A 249 -1.98 -3.44 32.68
C ASP A 249 -3.00 -3.63 33.85
N GLY A 250 -3.46 -2.52 34.43
CA GLY A 250 -4.36 -2.50 35.58
C GLY A 250 -3.64 -2.51 36.94
N THR A 251 -2.39 -2.94 37.01
CA THR A 251 -1.55 -2.96 38.20
C THR A 251 -0.34 -2.05 38.10
N LYS A 252 0.24 -1.96 36.93
CA LYS A 252 1.39 -1.12 36.59
C LYS A 252 0.94 -0.09 35.59
N ASP A 253 1.45 1.13 35.73
CA ASP A 253 1.26 2.21 34.81
C ASP A 253 2.61 2.80 34.40
N LEU A 254 2.74 3.17 33.12
CA LEU A 254 3.78 4.06 32.60
C LEU A 254 3.07 5.32 32.15
N VAL A 255 3.47 6.48 32.67
CA VAL A 255 2.84 7.79 32.40
C VAL A 255 3.87 8.78 31.91
N VAL A 256 3.49 9.54 30.88
CA VAL A 256 4.31 10.63 30.30
C VAL A 256 3.42 11.85 30.10
N SER A 257 3.78 12.94 30.77
CA SER A 257 2.98 14.18 30.75
C SER A 257 3.14 15.01 29.47
N GLN A 258 4.22 14.83 28.71
CA GLN A 258 4.49 15.57 27.46
C GLN A 258 5.11 14.67 26.39
N PRO A 259 4.36 13.68 25.88
CA PRO A 259 4.91 12.71 24.93
C PRO A 259 5.27 13.32 23.57
N TRP A 260 4.61 14.42 23.17
CA TRP A 260 4.76 15.02 21.83
C TRP A 260 5.86 16.08 21.76
N HIS A 261 5.95 16.91 22.79
CA HIS A 261 6.88 18.03 22.87
C HIS A 261 8.12 17.74 23.71
N CYS A 262 8.15 16.60 24.42
CA CYS A 262 9.32 16.11 25.15
C CYS A 262 9.98 17.18 26.05
N GLY A 263 9.17 18.00 26.73
CA GLY A 263 9.63 19.05 27.61
C GLY A 263 9.96 20.40 26.94
N GLN A 264 9.80 20.55 25.62
CA GLN A 264 10.13 21.79 24.91
C GLN A 264 9.54 23.07 25.53
N PHE A 265 8.33 22.98 26.11
CA PHE A 265 7.66 24.10 26.78
C PHE A 265 7.91 24.16 28.30
N GLN A 266 8.79 23.32 28.84
CA GLN A 266 9.17 23.22 30.25
C GLN A 266 10.70 23.27 30.41
N ASP A 267 11.34 24.22 29.73
CA ASP A 267 12.81 24.40 29.74
C ASP A 267 13.60 23.12 29.44
N GLY A 268 13.02 22.23 28.60
CA GLY A 268 13.59 20.93 28.22
C GLY A 268 13.32 19.82 29.23
N ASN A 269 12.57 20.07 30.32
CA ASN A 269 12.32 19.08 31.36
C ASN A 269 11.10 18.21 31.05
N SER A 270 11.24 16.91 31.14
CA SER A 270 10.16 15.92 31.06
C SER A 270 10.51 14.67 31.86
N SER A 271 9.54 13.78 32.07
CA SER A 271 9.79 12.50 32.75
C SER A 271 8.98 11.36 32.13
N VAL A 272 9.47 10.14 32.38
CA VAL A 272 8.73 8.88 32.26
C VAL A 272 8.55 8.33 33.65
N ASP A 273 7.30 8.25 34.09
CA ASP A 273 6.93 7.89 35.46
C ASP A 273 6.32 6.49 35.51
N LEU A 274 6.90 5.64 36.35
CA LEU A 274 6.45 4.24 36.52
C LEU A 274 5.73 4.08 37.86
N TYR A 275 4.51 3.56 37.77
CA TYR A 275 3.65 3.31 38.93
C TYR A 275 3.39 1.80 39.11
N LYS A 276 3.26 1.36 40.35
CA LYS A 276 2.76 0.06 40.72
C LYS A 276 1.71 0.23 41.82
N ASP A 277 0.55 -0.39 41.65
CA ASP A 277 -0.59 -0.28 42.60
C ASP A 277 -0.93 1.21 42.90
N LYS A 278 -0.91 2.06 41.84
CA LYS A 278 -1.13 3.52 41.91
C LYS A 278 -0.07 4.31 42.69
N LYS A 279 1.05 3.70 43.06
CA LYS A 279 2.17 4.38 43.73
C LYS A 279 3.33 4.56 42.79
N LEU A 280 3.84 5.80 42.67
CA LEU A 280 5.06 6.09 41.94
C LEU A 280 6.22 5.34 42.60
N TYR A 281 6.93 4.51 41.82
CA TYR A 281 8.09 3.78 42.31
C TYR A 281 9.38 4.12 41.57
N LYS A 282 9.26 4.74 40.38
CA LYS A 282 10.40 5.19 39.60
C LYS A 282 10.01 6.38 38.73
N GLU A 283 10.78 7.44 38.83
CA GLU A 283 10.73 8.58 37.91
C GLU A 283 12.02 8.60 37.10
N ILE A 284 11.91 8.78 35.79
CA ILE A 284 13.05 8.88 34.88
C ILE A 284 13.01 10.25 34.23
N PRO A 285 13.76 11.22 34.78
CA PRO A 285 13.76 12.58 34.28
C PRO A 285 14.59 12.71 33.00
N PHE A 286 14.17 13.61 32.13
CA PHE A 286 14.88 14.04 30.93
C PHE A 286 15.08 15.54 30.99
N LYS A 287 16.25 15.97 30.53
CA LYS A 287 16.55 17.36 30.25
C LYS A 287 17.12 17.47 28.83
N ASP A 288 16.31 18.01 27.92
CA ASP A 288 16.72 18.18 26.54
C ASP A 288 17.33 19.59 26.34
N GLU A 289 18.68 19.64 26.37
CA GLU A 289 19.44 20.87 26.14
C GLU A 289 19.69 21.13 24.63
N ILE A 290 19.49 20.11 23.79
CA ILE A 290 19.80 20.16 22.35
C ILE A 290 18.61 20.67 21.56
N GLY A 291 17.41 20.29 21.97
CA GLY A 291 16.15 20.66 21.34
C GLY A 291 15.63 19.61 20.35
N LEU A 292 14.33 19.42 20.39
CA LEU A 292 13.56 18.39 19.72
C LEU A 292 13.82 18.34 18.19
N PHE A 293 13.76 19.47 17.52
CA PHE A 293 14.01 19.57 16.07
C PHE A 293 15.50 19.38 15.71
N THR A 294 16.43 19.79 16.57
CA THR A 294 17.88 19.57 16.34
C THR A 294 18.17 18.06 16.22
N ARG A 295 17.57 17.25 17.10
CA ARG A 295 17.73 15.79 17.08
C ARG A 295 17.20 15.17 15.81
N GLU A 296 16.05 15.63 15.34
CA GLU A 296 15.43 15.15 14.10
C GLU A 296 16.28 15.48 12.87
N ILE A 297 16.78 16.71 12.79
CA ILE A 297 17.64 17.17 11.70
C ILE A 297 18.98 16.40 11.68
N ASP A 298 19.61 16.25 12.84
CA ASP A 298 20.87 15.50 12.96
C ASP A 298 20.68 14.03 12.59
N HIS A 299 19.58 13.40 13.05
CA HIS A 299 19.26 12.02 12.68
C HIS A 299 19.04 11.86 11.16
N ALA A 300 18.22 12.73 10.55
CA ALA A 300 17.98 12.69 9.11
C ALA A 300 19.28 12.88 8.32
N SER A 301 20.13 13.85 8.74
CA SER A 301 21.42 14.11 8.11
C SER A 301 22.40 12.96 8.29
N GLU A 302 22.41 12.29 9.45
CA GLU A 302 23.20 11.09 9.68
C GLU A 302 22.77 9.94 8.76
N CYS A 303 21.45 9.73 8.59
CA CYS A 303 20.94 8.75 7.65
C CYS A 303 21.41 9.03 6.22
N ILE A 304 21.33 10.29 5.77
CA ILE A 304 21.79 10.72 4.44
C ILE A 304 23.29 10.47 4.25
N ILE A 305 24.11 10.87 5.22
CA ILE A 305 25.59 10.69 5.18
C ILE A 305 25.94 9.19 5.10
N ASN A 306 25.16 8.34 5.76
CA ASN A 306 25.34 6.89 5.78
C ASN A 306 24.62 6.15 4.63
N ASN A 307 24.13 6.87 3.61
CA ASN A 307 23.41 6.32 2.45
C ASN A 307 22.22 5.43 2.83
N LYS A 308 21.52 5.78 3.93
CA LYS A 308 20.24 5.15 4.27
C LYS A 308 19.13 5.78 3.43
N LEU A 309 18.12 5.00 3.07
CA LEU A 309 16.95 5.48 2.31
C LEU A 309 15.79 5.88 3.22
N GLU A 310 15.78 5.38 4.44
CA GLU A 310 14.74 5.60 5.45
C GLU A 310 15.33 5.65 6.86
N SER A 311 14.54 6.12 7.82
CA SER A 311 14.89 6.14 9.24
C SER A 311 14.56 4.80 9.90
N GLN A 312 15.40 4.36 10.83
CA GLN A 312 15.12 3.20 11.69
C GLN A 312 14.01 3.47 12.73
N TYR A 313 13.73 4.75 13.03
CA TYR A 313 12.73 5.16 14.03
C TYR A 313 11.33 5.35 13.42
N ILE A 314 11.26 5.67 12.13
CA ILE A 314 10.05 5.71 11.34
C ILE A 314 10.37 5.28 9.91
N SER A 315 10.07 4.04 9.59
CA SER A 315 10.31 3.47 8.26
C SER A 315 9.26 3.96 7.25
N HIS A 316 9.55 3.78 5.97
CA HIS A 316 8.57 4.02 4.90
C HIS A 316 7.27 3.24 5.13
N LEU A 317 7.39 1.99 5.58
CA LEU A 317 6.23 1.15 5.86
C LEU A 317 5.40 1.68 7.04
N ASP A 318 6.04 2.19 8.10
CA ASP A 318 5.34 2.80 9.24
C ASP A 318 4.58 4.07 8.82
N SER A 319 5.20 4.96 8.05
CA SER A 319 4.54 6.17 7.49
C SER A 319 3.37 5.82 6.57
N GLN A 320 3.54 4.83 5.68
CA GLN A 320 2.46 4.36 4.82
C GLN A 320 1.29 3.79 5.62
N SER A 321 1.58 2.98 6.63
CA SER A 321 0.60 2.42 7.54
C SER A 321 -0.10 3.50 8.40
N ASN A 322 0.63 4.52 8.88
CA ASN A 322 0.02 5.65 9.57
C ASN A 322 -1.04 6.33 8.69
N MET A 323 -0.71 6.63 7.43
CA MET A 323 -1.66 7.24 6.50
C MET A 323 -2.88 6.37 6.22
N PHE A 324 -2.68 5.05 6.10
CA PHE A 324 -3.78 4.10 5.91
C PHE A 324 -4.79 4.15 7.08
N TRP A 325 -4.28 4.10 8.31
CA TRP A 325 -5.14 4.09 9.49
C TRP A 325 -5.75 5.47 9.79
N LEU A 326 -5.08 6.56 9.42
CA LEU A 326 -5.68 7.91 9.42
C LEU A 326 -6.85 8.01 8.42
N ASP A 327 -6.73 7.38 7.25
CA ASP A 327 -7.84 7.31 6.28
C ASP A 327 -9.01 6.49 6.79
N ILE A 328 -8.75 5.34 7.43
CA ILE A 328 -9.80 4.52 8.08
C ILE A 328 -10.47 5.32 9.20
N TRP A 329 -9.71 6.04 10.03
CA TRP A 329 -10.25 6.88 11.10
C TRP A 329 -11.16 7.97 10.53
N ARG A 330 -10.70 8.73 9.54
CA ARG A 330 -11.52 9.75 8.87
C ARG A 330 -12.78 9.17 8.21
N LYS A 331 -12.64 8.01 7.56
CA LYS A 331 -13.76 7.31 6.91
C LYS A 331 -14.83 6.89 7.91
N SER A 332 -14.47 6.46 9.13
CA SER A 332 -15.43 6.07 10.18
C SER A 332 -16.31 7.24 10.64
N LEU A 333 -15.86 8.49 10.44
CA LEU A 333 -16.60 9.72 10.71
C LEU A 333 -17.30 10.29 9.45
N ASN A 334 -17.25 9.59 8.32
CA ASN A 334 -17.77 10.05 7.03
C ASN A 334 -17.12 11.38 6.56
N ILE A 335 -15.87 11.64 6.94
CA ILE A 335 -15.14 12.81 6.46
C ILE A 335 -14.78 12.60 5.00
N ASN A 336 -15.24 13.52 4.14
CA ASN A 336 -14.90 13.50 2.73
C ASN A 336 -13.53 14.17 2.51
N CYS A 337 -12.57 13.42 1.98
CA CYS A 337 -11.29 13.97 1.53
C CYS A 337 -11.39 14.29 0.03
N PRO A 338 -11.35 15.56 -0.39
CA PRO A 338 -11.45 15.93 -1.81
C PRO A 338 -10.41 15.24 -2.70
N PHE A 339 -9.22 14.94 -2.17
CA PHE A 339 -8.12 14.32 -2.91
C PHE A 339 -8.31 12.80 -3.12
N ASN A 340 -9.36 12.20 -2.58
CA ASN A 340 -9.76 10.83 -2.90
C ASN A 340 -10.59 10.77 -4.19
N GLU A 341 -11.00 11.92 -4.74
CA GLU A 341 -11.66 12.02 -6.03
C GLU A 341 -10.61 12.10 -7.15
N LEU A 342 -10.81 11.31 -8.22
CA LEU A 342 -9.85 11.19 -9.31
C LEU A 342 -9.46 12.54 -9.95
N GLN A 343 -10.44 13.44 -10.13
CA GLN A 343 -10.25 14.74 -10.77
C GLN A 343 -9.54 15.77 -9.89
N LYS A 344 -9.44 15.53 -8.60
CA LYS A 344 -8.84 16.44 -7.62
C LYS A 344 -7.51 15.94 -7.05
N SER A 345 -7.14 14.69 -7.37
CA SER A 345 -5.87 14.11 -6.94
C SER A 345 -4.75 14.42 -7.93
N PRO A 346 -3.53 14.73 -7.46
CA PRO A 346 -2.37 14.90 -8.32
C PRO A 346 -1.82 13.58 -8.88
N ILE A 347 -2.22 12.42 -8.33
CA ILE A 347 -1.71 11.10 -8.74
C ILE A 347 -1.90 10.83 -10.24
N PRO A 348 -3.10 11.05 -10.84
CA PRO A 348 -3.31 10.78 -12.26
C PRO A 348 -2.45 11.64 -13.20
N GLU A 349 -2.10 12.86 -12.77
CA GLU A 349 -1.26 13.78 -13.54
C GLU A 349 0.22 13.40 -13.44
N SER A 350 0.62 12.74 -12.38
CA SER A 350 2.00 12.33 -12.12
C SER A 350 2.51 11.26 -13.09
N LYS A 351 1.64 10.49 -13.71
CA LYS A 351 1.79 9.49 -14.80
C LYS A 351 2.95 8.48 -14.71
N PHE A 352 3.77 8.42 -13.67
CA PHE A 352 5.00 7.64 -13.69
C PHE A 352 5.33 7.04 -12.35
N TYR A 353 5.18 5.75 -12.26
CA TYR A 353 5.63 4.94 -11.16
C TYR A 353 6.83 4.06 -11.52
N SER A 354 7.43 4.25 -12.69
CA SER A 354 8.71 3.65 -13.03
C SER A 354 9.68 4.71 -13.53
N PHE A 355 10.79 4.86 -12.83
CA PHE A 355 11.92 5.69 -13.20
C PHE A 355 12.92 4.92 -14.05
N GLN A 356 12.63 4.33 -15.12
CA GLN A 356 13.58 3.62 -15.96
C GLN A 356 13.65 2.11 -15.72
N ASN A 357 13.39 1.38 -16.73
CA ASN A 357 13.44 -0.05 -16.95
C ASN A 357 12.18 -0.81 -16.50
N SER A 358 11.36 -1.16 -17.49
CA SER A 358 10.32 -2.16 -17.31
C SER A 358 10.97 -3.43 -16.75
N LYS A 359 10.63 -3.78 -15.52
CA LYS A 359 11.15 -4.99 -14.84
C LYS A 359 10.51 -6.27 -15.40
N LEU A 360 9.25 -6.17 -15.86
CA LEU A 360 8.55 -7.29 -16.48
C LEU A 360 8.92 -7.40 -17.97
N GLN A 361 9.48 -8.55 -18.31
CA GLN A 361 9.75 -8.87 -19.71
C GLN A 361 8.44 -9.06 -20.48
N GLN A 362 8.37 -8.44 -21.64
CA GLN A 362 7.28 -8.65 -22.59
C GLN A 362 7.51 -9.95 -23.38
N THR A 363 6.41 -10.62 -23.67
CA THR A 363 6.41 -11.88 -24.41
C THR A 363 5.27 -11.94 -25.41
N SER A 364 5.48 -12.62 -26.51
CA SER A 364 4.41 -12.91 -27.46
C SER A 364 3.49 -13.99 -26.92
N LEU A 365 2.18 -13.79 -27.02
CA LEU A 365 1.18 -14.78 -26.69
C LEU A 365 0.61 -15.41 -27.96
N SER A 366 0.34 -16.70 -27.90
CA SER A 366 -0.23 -17.42 -29.04
C SER A 366 -1.58 -16.81 -29.45
N ARG A 367 -1.75 -16.48 -30.73
CA ARG A 367 -2.99 -15.95 -31.33
C ARG A 367 -3.40 -14.55 -30.83
N ILE A 368 -2.47 -13.77 -30.27
CA ILE A 368 -2.70 -12.40 -29.82
C ILE A 368 -1.63 -11.51 -30.47
N ASP A 369 -2.05 -10.48 -31.17
CA ASP A 369 -1.14 -9.62 -31.93
C ASP A 369 -0.38 -8.61 -31.05
N LYS A 370 -0.81 -8.46 -29.79
CA LYS A 370 -0.19 -7.58 -28.78
C LYS A 370 0.84 -8.36 -27.94
N LEU A 371 1.87 -7.65 -27.48
CA LEU A 371 2.81 -8.23 -26.51
C LEU A 371 2.17 -8.27 -25.11
N GLY A 372 2.29 -9.41 -24.43
CA GLY A 372 1.87 -9.56 -23.06
C GLY A 372 3.03 -9.47 -22.06
N SER A 373 2.72 -9.57 -20.79
CA SER A 373 3.67 -9.66 -19.67
C SER A 373 3.60 -11.03 -18.99
N ARG A 374 4.67 -11.41 -18.28
CA ARG A 374 4.73 -12.70 -17.58
C ARG A 374 3.73 -12.82 -16.44
N LEU A 375 3.22 -11.71 -15.93
CA LEU A 375 2.13 -11.61 -14.96
C LEU A 375 0.93 -10.92 -15.58
N ALA A 376 -0.25 -11.20 -15.06
CA ALA A 376 -1.49 -10.49 -15.35
C ALA A 376 -2.06 -9.88 -14.07
N LEU A 377 -2.57 -8.65 -14.14
CA LEU A 377 -3.14 -7.93 -12.99
C LEU A 377 -4.64 -8.13 -12.93
N GLY A 378 -5.14 -8.66 -11.80
CA GLY A 378 -6.58 -8.75 -11.51
C GLY A 378 -7.17 -7.39 -11.14
N CYS A 379 -8.33 -7.08 -11.74
CA CYS A 379 -9.06 -5.82 -11.55
C CYS A 379 -10.24 -5.94 -10.58
N ASP A 380 -10.21 -6.89 -9.64
CA ASP A 380 -11.26 -7.15 -8.65
C ASP A 380 -11.01 -6.51 -7.27
N ASN A 381 -9.76 -6.11 -6.98
CA ASN A 381 -9.35 -5.62 -5.67
C ASN A 381 -9.35 -4.09 -5.51
N GLN A 382 -9.71 -3.35 -6.56
CA GLN A 382 -9.66 -1.89 -6.53
C GLN A 382 -10.88 -1.32 -5.79
N THR A 383 -10.61 -0.52 -4.76
CA THR A 383 -11.64 0.05 -3.87
C THR A 383 -12.24 1.36 -4.37
N SER A 384 -11.56 2.03 -5.31
CA SER A 384 -11.98 3.30 -5.92
C SER A 384 -11.30 3.48 -7.28
N ALA A 385 -11.80 4.45 -8.08
CA ALA A 385 -11.16 4.80 -9.35
C ALA A 385 -9.71 5.29 -9.16
N LEU A 386 -9.45 6.08 -8.12
CA LEU A 386 -8.10 6.55 -7.82
C LEU A 386 -7.16 5.41 -7.44
N HIS A 387 -7.64 4.45 -6.62
CA HIS A 387 -6.87 3.26 -6.30
C HIS A 387 -6.57 2.43 -7.56
N ALA A 388 -7.57 2.23 -8.41
CA ALA A 388 -7.40 1.53 -9.69
C ALA A 388 -6.31 2.18 -10.56
N PHE A 389 -6.40 3.49 -10.78
CA PHE A 389 -5.43 4.25 -11.56
C PHE A 389 -4.02 4.13 -10.98
N THR A 390 -3.89 4.24 -9.65
CA THR A 390 -2.61 4.09 -8.94
C THR A 390 -1.98 2.72 -9.22
N MET A 391 -2.76 1.65 -9.07
CA MET A 391 -2.28 0.28 -9.24
C MET A 391 -1.99 -0.06 -10.70
N PHE A 392 -2.87 0.38 -11.61
CA PHE A 392 -2.74 0.11 -13.04
C PHE A 392 -1.56 0.87 -13.66
N ASP A 393 -1.37 2.16 -13.33
CA ASP A 393 -0.22 2.95 -13.75
C ASP A 393 1.09 2.31 -13.29
N HIS A 394 1.15 1.87 -12.03
CA HIS A 394 2.35 1.22 -11.49
C HIS A 394 2.66 -0.09 -12.20
N PHE A 395 1.68 -0.97 -12.37
CA PHE A 395 1.86 -2.25 -13.06
C PHE A 395 2.27 -2.05 -14.53
N TYR A 396 1.57 -1.15 -15.24
CA TYR A 396 1.89 -0.81 -16.63
C TYR A 396 3.30 -0.20 -16.77
N GLY A 397 3.65 0.77 -15.90
CA GLY A 397 4.97 1.40 -15.86
C GLY A 397 6.10 0.39 -15.58
N SER A 398 5.81 -0.66 -14.82
CA SER A 398 6.74 -1.76 -14.55
C SER A 398 6.85 -2.79 -15.69
N GLY A 399 6.17 -2.58 -16.81
CA GLY A 399 6.18 -3.48 -17.98
C GLY A 399 4.97 -4.42 -18.06
N GLY A 400 4.02 -4.32 -17.14
CA GLY A 400 2.77 -5.09 -17.16
C GLY A 400 1.91 -4.74 -18.39
N ARG A 401 1.33 -5.75 -19.03
CA ARG A 401 0.54 -5.58 -20.26
C ARG A 401 -0.75 -6.37 -20.29
N ILE A 402 -1.01 -7.22 -19.31
CA ILE A 402 -2.22 -8.05 -19.26
C ILE A 402 -3.03 -7.65 -18.04
N PHE A 403 -4.31 -7.30 -18.27
CA PHE A 403 -5.26 -6.91 -17.24
C PHE A 403 -6.46 -7.86 -17.26
N ASP A 404 -6.72 -8.49 -16.12
CA ASP A 404 -7.79 -9.47 -15.95
C ASP A 404 -9.00 -8.83 -15.28
N THR A 405 -10.12 -8.80 -16.00
CA THR A 405 -11.39 -8.27 -15.52
C THR A 405 -12.54 -9.25 -15.72
N ALA A 406 -13.69 -8.95 -15.18
CA ALA A 406 -14.90 -9.73 -15.40
C ALA A 406 -16.15 -8.86 -15.29
N TYR A 407 -17.19 -9.25 -16.02
CA TYR A 407 -18.52 -8.63 -16.01
C TYR A 407 -19.03 -8.35 -14.60
N ILE A 408 -18.79 -9.31 -13.66
CA ILE A 408 -19.29 -9.23 -12.28
C ILE A 408 -18.34 -8.52 -11.30
N TYR A 409 -17.08 -8.26 -11.66
CA TYR A 409 -16.10 -7.72 -10.70
C TYR A 409 -16.52 -6.35 -10.17
N ASN A 410 -16.64 -6.26 -8.83
CA ASN A 410 -17.11 -5.06 -8.14
C ASN A 410 -18.47 -4.52 -8.69
N ASN A 411 -19.38 -5.42 -9.07
CA ASN A 411 -20.66 -5.07 -9.72
C ASN A 411 -20.47 -4.21 -11.00
N GLY A 412 -19.53 -4.61 -11.85
CA GLY A 412 -19.18 -3.94 -13.10
C GLY A 412 -18.23 -2.74 -12.97
N LYS A 413 -17.88 -2.35 -11.74
CA LYS A 413 -16.90 -1.25 -11.54
C LYS A 413 -15.48 -1.64 -11.97
N GLY A 414 -15.13 -2.94 -11.94
CA GLY A 414 -13.85 -3.42 -12.45
C GLY A 414 -13.64 -3.04 -13.91
N ASP A 415 -14.58 -3.39 -14.77
CA ASP A 415 -14.58 -3.02 -16.19
C ASP A 415 -14.53 -1.49 -16.37
N LYS A 416 -15.38 -0.76 -15.61
CA LYS A 416 -15.45 0.70 -15.71
C LYS A 416 -14.13 1.38 -15.33
N TYR A 417 -13.50 0.98 -14.22
CA TYR A 417 -12.23 1.56 -13.78
C TYR A 417 -11.12 1.29 -14.79
N LEU A 418 -11.06 0.06 -15.32
CA LEU A 418 -10.10 -0.31 -16.35
C LEU A 418 -10.33 0.48 -17.64
N GLY A 419 -11.56 0.62 -18.08
CA GLY A 419 -11.92 1.38 -19.28
C GLY A 419 -11.63 2.89 -19.16
N ASP A 420 -11.99 3.50 -18.03
CA ASP A 420 -11.68 4.90 -17.75
C ASP A 420 -10.16 5.14 -17.75
N TRP A 421 -9.38 4.20 -17.20
CA TRP A 421 -7.92 4.26 -17.18
C TRP A 421 -7.32 4.09 -18.60
N ILE A 422 -7.70 3.06 -19.35
CA ILE A 422 -7.25 2.81 -20.72
C ILE A 422 -7.45 4.06 -21.58
N ASN A 423 -8.66 4.60 -21.56
CA ASN A 423 -9.03 5.76 -22.35
C ASN A 423 -8.23 7.01 -21.94
N SER A 424 -8.08 7.26 -20.64
CA SER A 424 -7.32 8.42 -20.14
C SER A 424 -5.83 8.37 -20.47
N ARG A 425 -5.27 7.18 -20.69
CA ARG A 425 -3.86 6.96 -21.05
C ARG A 425 -3.66 6.75 -22.54
N ASN A 426 -4.75 6.50 -23.31
CA ASN A 426 -4.74 6.21 -24.74
C ASN A 426 -3.84 5.01 -25.09
N ILE A 427 -4.02 3.89 -24.37
CA ILE A 427 -3.14 2.71 -24.43
C ILE A 427 -3.86 1.41 -24.84
N GLU A 428 -5.07 1.49 -25.41
CA GLU A 428 -5.85 0.30 -25.84
C GLU A 428 -5.01 -0.69 -26.67
N ASN A 429 -4.16 -0.18 -27.55
CA ASN A 429 -3.34 -1.01 -28.44
C ASN A 429 -2.06 -1.57 -27.79
N GLU A 430 -1.75 -1.14 -26.56
CA GLU A 430 -0.52 -1.53 -25.86
C GLU A 430 -0.76 -2.59 -24.79
N ILE A 431 -2.02 -2.87 -24.44
CA ILE A 431 -2.39 -3.81 -23.40
C ILE A 431 -3.32 -4.89 -23.92
N ILE A 432 -3.35 -6.01 -23.21
CA ILE A 432 -4.24 -7.15 -23.42
C ILE A 432 -5.30 -7.13 -22.32
N VAL A 433 -6.56 -7.08 -22.72
CA VAL A 433 -7.71 -7.22 -21.82
C VAL A 433 -8.17 -8.68 -21.83
N LEU A 434 -8.08 -9.35 -20.68
CA LEU A 434 -8.69 -10.64 -20.41
C LEU A 434 -10.01 -10.39 -19.69
N GLY A 435 -11.12 -10.53 -20.40
CA GLY A 435 -12.47 -10.37 -19.88
C GLY A 435 -13.13 -11.71 -19.58
N LYS A 436 -14.07 -11.72 -18.61
CA LYS A 436 -14.86 -12.91 -18.27
C LYS A 436 -16.34 -12.59 -18.16
N GLY A 437 -17.19 -13.51 -18.60
CA GLY A 437 -18.64 -13.44 -18.48
C GLY A 437 -19.27 -14.83 -18.30
N ALA A 438 -20.59 -14.92 -18.31
CA ALA A 438 -21.35 -16.14 -18.05
C ALA A 438 -21.01 -16.76 -16.67
N HIS A 439 -21.16 -15.96 -15.62
CA HIS A 439 -21.05 -16.42 -14.23
C HIS A 439 -22.43 -16.81 -13.68
N THR A 440 -22.48 -17.78 -12.79
CA THR A 440 -23.70 -18.17 -12.06
C THR A 440 -24.36 -16.96 -11.36
N PRO A 441 -25.71 -16.80 -11.44
CA PRO A 441 -26.70 -17.73 -12.04
C PRO A 441 -26.83 -17.62 -13.57
N GLU A 442 -26.24 -16.63 -14.22
CA GLU A 442 -26.36 -16.35 -15.66
C GLU A 442 -25.29 -17.12 -16.47
N CYS A 443 -25.11 -18.39 -16.17
CA CYS A 443 -24.13 -19.27 -16.82
C CYS A 443 -24.79 -20.09 -17.93
N SER A 444 -25.14 -19.41 -19.05
CA SER A 444 -25.68 -20.05 -20.25
C SER A 444 -25.32 -19.25 -21.52
N PRO A 445 -25.41 -19.87 -22.72
CA PRO A 445 -25.04 -19.23 -23.99
C PRO A 445 -25.73 -17.90 -24.27
N GLU A 446 -27.00 -17.77 -23.88
CA GLU A 446 -27.82 -16.58 -24.12
C GLU A 446 -27.31 -15.32 -23.43
N PHE A 447 -26.56 -15.46 -22.30
CA PHE A 447 -25.98 -14.32 -21.59
C PHE A 447 -24.61 -13.88 -22.14
N ILE A 448 -23.95 -14.69 -22.97
CA ILE A 448 -22.58 -14.40 -23.45
C ILE A 448 -22.56 -13.09 -24.21
N ARG A 449 -23.33 -12.95 -25.26
CA ARG A 449 -23.32 -11.77 -26.12
C ARG A 449 -23.78 -10.48 -25.38
N PRO A 450 -24.89 -10.48 -24.64
CA PRO A 450 -25.31 -9.30 -23.89
C PRO A 450 -24.25 -8.82 -22.88
N GLN A 451 -23.63 -9.72 -22.11
CA GLN A 451 -22.60 -9.37 -21.13
C GLN A 451 -21.32 -8.86 -21.79
N ILE A 452 -20.93 -9.41 -22.95
CA ILE A 452 -19.79 -8.91 -23.71
C ILE A 452 -20.04 -7.48 -24.20
N LEU A 453 -21.21 -7.18 -24.73
CA LEU A 453 -21.57 -5.84 -25.20
C LEU A 453 -21.57 -4.82 -24.04
N GLU A 454 -22.09 -5.20 -22.89
CA GLU A 454 -22.07 -4.34 -21.69
C GLU A 454 -20.66 -4.15 -21.15
N SER A 455 -19.83 -5.20 -21.13
CA SER A 455 -18.42 -5.09 -20.74
C SER A 455 -17.64 -4.18 -21.70
N LEU A 456 -17.85 -4.28 -23.00
CA LEU A 456 -17.23 -3.39 -23.99
C LEU A 456 -17.61 -1.93 -23.79
N ASP A 457 -18.89 -1.66 -23.49
CA ASP A 457 -19.37 -0.30 -23.16
C ASP A 457 -18.68 0.25 -21.90
N ARG A 458 -18.61 -0.54 -20.82
CA ARG A 458 -17.94 -0.17 -19.57
C ARG A 458 -16.42 0.04 -19.77
N LEU A 459 -15.77 -0.85 -20.53
CA LEU A 459 -14.36 -0.80 -20.87
C LEU A 459 -14.01 0.31 -21.89
N LYS A 460 -15.00 0.79 -22.64
CA LYS A 460 -14.81 1.80 -23.70
C LYS A 460 -13.79 1.38 -24.77
N ILE A 461 -13.77 0.08 -25.08
CA ILE A 461 -12.92 -0.52 -26.12
C ILE A 461 -13.80 -1.23 -27.15
N ASN A 462 -13.21 -1.49 -28.32
CA ASN A 462 -13.96 -2.12 -29.40
C ASN A 462 -13.90 -3.64 -29.37
N LYS A 463 -12.91 -4.22 -28.69
CA LYS A 463 -12.67 -5.66 -28.65
C LYS A 463 -12.00 -6.10 -27.35
N ILE A 464 -12.47 -7.20 -26.77
CA ILE A 464 -11.79 -7.90 -25.68
C ILE A 464 -10.78 -8.88 -26.29
N ASP A 465 -9.50 -8.78 -25.94
CA ASP A 465 -8.43 -9.61 -26.57
C ASP A 465 -8.55 -11.09 -26.25
N ILE A 466 -8.88 -11.43 -25.00
CA ILE A 466 -9.14 -12.78 -24.51
C ILE A 466 -10.46 -12.77 -23.77
N PHE A 467 -11.40 -13.63 -24.15
CA PHE A 467 -12.66 -13.78 -23.40
C PHE A 467 -12.81 -15.20 -22.87
N CYS A 468 -13.02 -15.31 -21.54
CA CYS A 468 -13.22 -16.57 -20.86
C CYS A 468 -14.66 -16.71 -20.34
N LEU A 469 -15.28 -17.88 -20.54
CA LEU A 469 -16.44 -18.26 -19.76
C LEU A 469 -16.03 -18.33 -18.28
N HIS A 470 -16.74 -17.61 -17.39
CA HIS A 470 -16.30 -17.45 -15.99
C HIS A 470 -16.62 -18.69 -15.13
N ARG A 471 -17.65 -19.43 -15.51
CA ARG A 471 -18.06 -20.71 -14.89
C ARG A 471 -18.49 -21.70 -15.96
N ASP A 472 -18.60 -22.98 -15.57
CA ASP A 472 -19.23 -24.02 -16.36
C ASP A 472 -20.68 -24.25 -15.90
N ASN A 473 -21.52 -24.67 -16.82
CA ASN A 473 -22.85 -25.25 -16.54
C ASN A 473 -22.92 -26.65 -17.18
N PRO A 474 -22.65 -27.69 -16.40
CA PRO A 474 -22.61 -29.07 -16.91
C PRO A 474 -23.93 -29.57 -17.52
N ASN A 475 -25.04 -28.88 -17.22
CA ASN A 475 -26.36 -29.25 -17.76
C ASN A 475 -26.57 -28.77 -19.22
N ILE A 476 -25.67 -27.92 -19.74
CA ILE A 476 -25.74 -27.42 -21.11
C ILE A 476 -24.66 -28.09 -21.95
N PRO A 477 -24.97 -28.55 -23.17
CA PRO A 477 -23.97 -29.12 -24.08
C PRO A 477 -22.84 -28.11 -24.38
N VAL A 478 -21.60 -28.60 -24.45
CA VAL A 478 -20.45 -27.74 -24.78
C VAL A 478 -20.59 -27.11 -26.17
N ALA A 479 -21.28 -27.77 -27.08
CA ALA A 479 -21.56 -27.25 -28.42
C ALA A 479 -22.26 -25.87 -28.40
N GLU A 480 -23.26 -25.70 -27.53
CA GLU A 480 -24.03 -24.46 -27.46
C GLU A 480 -23.16 -23.30 -26.98
N PHE A 481 -22.28 -23.52 -26.00
CA PHE A 481 -21.30 -22.51 -25.55
C PHE A 481 -20.32 -22.14 -26.67
N MET A 482 -19.76 -23.15 -27.36
CA MET A 482 -18.79 -22.93 -28.44
C MET A 482 -19.41 -22.23 -29.64
N ASP A 483 -20.67 -22.51 -29.95
CA ASP A 483 -21.41 -21.86 -31.02
C ASP A 483 -21.64 -20.39 -30.72
N ALA A 484 -22.12 -20.05 -29.53
CA ALA A 484 -22.34 -18.67 -29.09
C ALA A 484 -21.04 -17.87 -29.05
N LEU A 485 -19.93 -18.45 -28.53
CA LEU A 485 -18.65 -17.78 -28.51
C LEU A 485 -18.09 -17.51 -29.91
N ASN A 486 -18.22 -18.48 -30.82
CA ASN A 486 -17.76 -18.33 -32.20
C ASN A 486 -18.60 -17.30 -33.00
N GLU A 487 -19.89 -17.18 -32.72
CA GLU A 487 -20.75 -16.16 -33.28
C GLU A 487 -20.24 -14.76 -32.88
N VAL A 488 -20.07 -14.50 -31.58
CA VAL A 488 -19.58 -13.21 -31.06
C VAL A 488 -18.17 -12.90 -31.55
N ARG A 489 -17.32 -13.93 -31.66
CA ARG A 489 -15.96 -13.78 -32.24
C ARG A 489 -16.02 -13.39 -33.71
N SER A 490 -16.94 -13.94 -34.48
CA SER A 490 -17.10 -13.60 -35.90
C SER A 490 -17.58 -12.16 -36.12
N GLU A 491 -18.29 -11.58 -35.13
CA GLU A 491 -18.63 -10.16 -35.10
C GLU A 491 -17.41 -9.26 -34.79
N GLY A 492 -16.28 -9.82 -34.40
CA GLY A 492 -15.05 -9.08 -34.05
C GLY A 492 -15.00 -8.52 -32.62
N LEU A 493 -15.99 -8.83 -31.78
CA LEU A 493 -16.12 -8.30 -30.42
C LEU A 493 -15.13 -8.92 -29.41
N ILE A 494 -14.72 -10.16 -29.66
CA ILE A 494 -13.73 -10.89 -28.85
C ILE A 494 -12.65 -11.51 -29.70
N GLY A 495 -11.48 -11.75 -29.11
CA GLY A 495 -10.34 -12.39 -29.75
C GLY A 495 -10.22 -13.87 -29.45
N SER A 496 -9.23 -14.24 -28.65
CA SER A 496 -8.98 -15.62 -28.21
C SER A 496 -10.06 -16.11 -27.23
N LEU A 497 -10.45 -17.37 -27.35
CA LEU A 497 -11.46 -17.99 -26.52
C LEU A 497 -10.84 -18.75 -25.35
N GLY A 498 -11.45 -18.64 -24.17
CA GLY A 498 -11.01 -19.32 -22.97
C GLY A 498 -12.17 -19.79 -22.08
N ALA A 499 -11.80 -20.54 -21.05
CA ALA A 499 -12.71 -20.97 -20.01
C ALA A 499 -12.05 -20.84 -18.63
N SER A 500 -12.86 -20.55 -17.61
CA SER A 500 -12.42 -20.48 -16.21
C SER A 500 -13.27 -21.42 -15.36
N ASN A 501 -12.58 -22.18 -14.49
CA ASN A 501 -13.23 -23.17 -13.63
C ASN A 501 -13.96 -24.28 -14.40
N TRP A 502 -13.34 -24.76 -15.44
CA TRP A 502 -13.80 -25.91 -16.23
C TRP A 502 -13.02 -27.17 -15.91
N GLU A 503 -13.74 -28.30 -15.74
CA GLU A 503 -13.11 -29.60 -15.63
C GLU A 503 -12.45 -30.01 -16.96
N LEU A 504 -11.33 -30.76 -16.87
CA LEU A 504 -10.50 -31.09 -18.03
C LEU A 504 -11.26 -31.82 -19.11
N ASP A 505 -12.10 -32.78 -18.72
CA ASP A 505 -12.94 -33.54 -19.64
C ASP A 505 -13.91 -32.65 -20.44
N ARG A 506 -14.56 -31.71 -19.76
CA ARG A 506 -15.45 -30.72 -20.41
C ARG A 506 -14.69 -29.79 -21.32
N PHE A 507 -13.53 -29.33 -20.88
CA PHE A 507 -12.67 -28.42 -21.65
C PHE A 507 -12.15 -29.13 -22.92
N SER A 508 -11.70 -30.39 -22.83
CA SER A 508 -11.25 -31.14 -24.00
C SER A 508 -12.40 -31.44 -24.98
N LYS A 509 -13.59 -31.81 -24.49
CA LYS A 509 -14.79 -32.01 -25.33
C LYS A 509 -15.20 -30.75 -26.10
N ALA A 510 -15.11 -29.59 -25.48
CA ALA A 510 -15.38 -28.32 -26.15
C ALA A 510 -14.38 -28.05 -27.29
N ARG A 511 -13.11 -28.37 -27.09
CA ARG A 511 -12.06 -28.24 -28.11
C ARG A 511 -12.25 -29.27 -29.24
N GLU A 512 -12.59 -30.52 -28.92
CA GLU A 512 -12.90 -31.57 -29.90
C GLU A 512 -14.10 -31.19 -30.76
N TYR A 513 -15.17 -30.66 -30.14
CA TYR A 513 -16.33 -30.15 -30.86
C TYR A 513 -15.94 -29.03 -31.84
N SER A 514 -15.13 -28.09 -31.38
CA SER A 514 -14.67 -26.98 -32.24
C SER A 514 -13.86 -27.46 -33.42
N ALA A 515 -12.93 -28.41 -33.21
CA ALA A 515 -12.10 -29.00 -34.28
C ALA A 515 -12.98 -29.77 -35.29
N ALA A 516 -13.95 -30.53 -34.82
CA ALA A 516 -14.85 -31.29 -35.70
C ALA A 516 -15.79 -30.39 -36.52
N ASN A 517 -16.08 -29.19 -36.08
CA ASN A 517 -17.01 -28.27 -36.72
C ASN A 517 -16.31 -27.04 -37.36
N ASN A 518 -14.98 -27.09 -37.52
CA ASN A 518 -14.17 -26.00 -38.11
C ASN A 518 -14.39 -24.65 -37.40
N LYS A 519 -14.46 -24.63 -36.08
CA LYS A 519 -14.64 -23.48 -35.19
C LYS A 519 -13.37 -23.17 -34.42
N GLU A 520 -13.25 -21.93 -33.93
CA GLU A 520 -12.18 -21.57 -33.02
C GLU A 520 -12.38 -22.32 -31.68
N ALA A 521 -11.31 -22.94 -31.20
CA ALA A 521 -11.31 -23.69 -29.95
C ALA A 521 -10.75 -22.86 -28.79
N PHE A 522 -11.02 -23.26 -27.57
CA PHE A 522 -10.36 -22.69 -26.39
C PHE A 522 -8.83 -22.77 -26.53
N SER A 523 -8.17 -21.64 -26.37
CA SER A 523 -6.71 -21.50 -26.34
C SER A 523 -6.19 -20.99 -24.97
N VAL A 524 -7.11 -20.70 -24.05
CA VAL A 524 -6.84 -20.19 -22.71
C VAL A 524 -7.66 -20.96 -21.68
N LEU A 525 -7.00 -21.34 -20.57
CA LEU A 525 -7.65 -21.84 -19.35
C LEU A 525 -7.33 -20.89 -18.19
N SER A 526 -8.31 -20.61 -17.33
CA SER A 526 -8.15 -19.79 -16.12
C SER A 526 -8.73 -20.52 -14.90
N ASN A 527 -8.11 -21.63 -14.51
CA ASN A 527 -8.40 -22.36 -13.27
C ASN A 527 -7.44 -21.98 -12.16
N ASN A 528 -7.71 -22.35 -10.91
CA ASN A 528 -6.75 -22.18 -9.83
C ASN A 528 -5.47 -22.99 -10.07
N PHE A 529 -4.32 -22.37 -9.83
CA PHE A 529 -3.05 -23.06 -9.71
C PHE A 529 -2.09 -22.23 -8.85
N SER A 530 -1.58 -22.83 -7.79
CA SER A 530 -0.61 -22.25 -6.86
C SER A 530 0.33 -23.31 -6.30
N LEU A 531 1.32 -22.91 -5.50
CA LEU A 531 2.18 -23.87 -4.78
C LEU A 531 1.39 -24.71 -3.77
N ALA A 532 0.32 -24.14 -3.17
CA ALA A 532 -0.61 -24.90 -2.35
C ALA A 532 -1.76 -25.44 -3.21
N ASP A 533 -2.11 -26.71 -3.03
CA ASP A 533 -3.28 -27.30 -3.66
C ASP A 533 -4.55 -26.78 -2.96
N MET A 534 -5.57 -26.38 -3.73
CA MET A 534 -6.88 -25.98 -3.21
C MET A 534 -7.64 -27.24 -2.76
N VAL A 535 -7.68 -27.49 -1.44
CA VAL A 535 -8.29 -28.73 -0.89
C VAL A 535 -9.80 -28.64 -0.75
N ASP A 536 -10.32 -27.43 -0.58
CA ASP A 536 -11.75 -27.12 -0.65
C ASP A 536 -11.94 -25.87 -1.52
N PRO A 537 -12.96 -25.79 -2.37
CA PRO A 537 -13.13 -24.67 -3.27
C PRO A 537 -13.23 -23.33 -2.52
N VAL A 538 -12.50 -22.30 -2.98
CA VAL A 538 -12.64 -20.91 -2.45
C VAL A 538 -14.10 -20.47 -2.57
N TRP A 539 -14.68 -20.70 -3.73
CA TRP A 539 -16.12 -20.50 -4.00
C TRP A 539 -16.68 -21.75 -4.70
N LEU A 540 -17.95 -22.00 -4.51
CA LEU A 540 -18.63 -23.13 -5.15
C LEU A 540 -18.41 -23.10 -6.68
N GLY A 541 -18.03 -24.26 -7.24
CA GLY A 541 -17.74 -24.43 -8.66
C GLY A 541 -16.36 -23.93 -9.10
N CYS A 542 -15.45 -23.66 -8.16
CA CYS A 542 -14.03 -23.41 -8.46
C CYS A 542 -13.29 -24.74 -8.71
N VAL A 543 -12.41 -24.73 -9.71
CA VAL A 543 -11.63 -25.91 -10.15
C VAL A 543 -10.14 -25.62 -10.03
N GLY A 544 -9.39 -26.57 -9.44
CA GLY A 544 -7.92 -26.54 -9.34
C GLY A 544 -7.28 -27.24 -10.54
N THR A 545 -6.07 -26.79 -10.88
CA THR A 545 -5.22 -27.39 -11.92
C THR A 545 -4.20 -28.32 -11.26
N ASN A 546 -4.07 -29.54 -11.77
CA ASN A 546 -3.09 -30.55 -11.37
C ASN A 546 -2.12 -30.87 -12.52
N ASP A 547 -1.22 -31.85 -12.33
CA ASP A 547 -0.24 -32.24 -13.35
C ASP A 547 -0.90 -32.80 -14.62
N GLU A 548 -2.07 -33.42 -14.53
CA GLU A 548 -2.82 -33.90 -15.70
C GLU A 548 -3.25 -32.72 -16.60
N TYR A 549 -3.82 -31.68 -16.00
CA TYR A 549 -4.11 -30.42 -16.70
C TYR A 549 -2.86 -29.80 -17.32
N LEU A 550 -1.77 -29.68 -16.56
CA LEU A 550 -0.53 -29.06 -17.04
C LEU A 550 0.05 -29.82 -18.25
N ASN A 551 0.01 -31.14 -18.24
CA ASN A 551 0.44 -31.97 -19.37
C ASN A 551 -0.45 -31.72 -20.58
N TYR A 552 -1.77 -31.80 -20.41
CA TYR A 552 -2.72 -31.54 -21.51
C TYR A 552 -2.54 -30.10 -22.10
N LEU A 553 -2.40 -29.08 -21.25
CA LEU A 553 -2.21 -27.69 -21.69
C LEU A 553 -0.89 -27.54 -22.48
N THR A 554 0.18 -28.19 -22.01
CA THR A 554 1.49 -28.13 -22.66
C THR A 554 1.47 -28.80 -24.03
N ASP A 555 0.93 -30.00 -24.12
CA ASP A 555 0.83 -30.80 -25.37
C ASP A 555 -0.01 -30.06 -26.44
N ASN A 556 -1.04 -29.33 -25.99
CA ASN A 556 -1.94 -28.61 -26.87
C ASN A 556 -1.57 -27.10 -27.04
N LYS A 557 -0.48 -26.64 -26.45
CA LYS A 557 -0.02 -25.22 -26.47
C LYS A 557 -1.08 -24.24 -26.00
N ILE A 558 -1.78 -24.56 -24.90
CA ILE A 558 -2.82 -23.77 -24.29
C ILE A 558 -2.22 -22.94 -23.15
N MET A 559 -2.55 -21.66 -23.11
CA MET A 559 -2.10 -20.77 -22.05
C MET A 559 -2.94 -20.96 -20.77
N LEU A 560 -2.27 -20.97 -19.61
CA LEU A 560 -2.89 -20.99 -18.30
C LEU A 560 -2.76 -19.62 -17.64
N PHE A 561 -3.89 -19.02 -17.26
CA PHE A 561 -3.96 -17.80 -16.45
C PHE A 561 -4.52 -18.16 -15.07
N PRO A 562 -3.68 -18.67 -14.16
CA PRO A 562 -4.18 -19.19 -12.88
C PRO A 562 -4.54 -18.04 -11.93
N TRP A 563 -5.78 -18.08 -11.43
CA TRP A 563 -6.21 -17.21 -10.35
C TRP A 563 -5.76 -17.73 -8.98
N SER A 564 -5.67 -16.84 -7.99
CA SER A 564 -5.10 -17.10 -6.66
C SER A 564 -3.74 -17.80 -6.72
N SER A 565 -2.89 -17.39 -7.66
CA SER A 565 -1.58 -17.99 -7.93
C SER A 565 -0.61 -17.93 -6.73
N GLN A 566 -0.91 -17.12 -5.73
CA GLN A 566 -0.17 -16.98 -4.48
C GLN A 566 -0.95 -17.53 -3.28
N ALA A 567 -1.94 -18.42 -3.52
CA ALA A 567 -2.80 -19.04 -2.49
C ALA A 567 -3.38 -18.01 -1.50
N ARG A 568 -3.78 -16.82 -2.00
CA ARG A 568 -4.41 -15.74 -1.22
C ARG A 568 -3.65 -15.34 0.06
N GLY A 569 -2.31 -15.41 0.03
CA GLY A 569 -1.46 -15.03 1.15
C GLY A 569 -1.05 -16.18 2.09
N PHE A 570 -1.40 -17.43 1.80
CA PHE A 570 -1.03 -18.58 2.62
C PHE A 570 0.49 -18.70 2.89
N PHE A 571 1.35 -18.19 1.98
CA PHE A 571 2.80 -18.21 2.10
C PHE A 571 3.38 -16.95 2.74
N ILE A 572 2.60 -16.18 3.51
CA ILE A 572 3.07 -15.00 4.21
C ILE A 572 3.43 -15.37 5.65
N LYS A 573 4.58 -14.87 6.16
CA LYS A 573 4.92 -15.01 7.59
C LYS A 573 4.11 -14.01 8.40
N LYS A 574 3.08 -14.47 9.09
CA LYS A 574 2.13 -13.60 9.83
C LYS A 574 2.77 -12.68 10.88
N LYS A 575 3.95 -13.00 11.41
CA LYS A 575 4.65 -12.17 12.40
C LYS A 575 5.43 -10.97 11.82
N GLU A 576 5.64 -10.92 10.52
CA GLU A 576 6.50 -9.91 9.86
C GLU A 576 5.70 -8.90 9.03
N ILE A 577 4.37 -9.03 8.97
CA ILE A 577 3.53 -8.24 8.06
C ILE A 577 2.58 -7.40 8.88
N THR A 578 2.84 -6.12 8.85
CA THR A 578 2.09 -5.13 9.59
C THR A 578 0.99 -4.49 8.75
N SER A 579 1.23 -4.11 7.51
CA SER A 579 0.25 -3.39 6.68
C SER A 579 -0.51 -4.25 5.66
N ASN A 580 0.02 -5.41 5.29
CA ASN A 580 -0.58 -6.24 4.23
C ASN A 580 -1.72 -7.13 4.73
N GLU A 581 -1.80 -7.40 6.02
CA GLU A 581 -2.84 -8.25 6.59
C GLU A 581 -4.26 -7.68 6.40
N HIS A 582 -4.39 -6.35 6.34
CA HIS A 582 -5.71 -5.71 6.17
C HIS A 582 -6.23 -5.74 4.74
N PHE A 583 -5.37 -5.93 3.77
CA PHE A 583 -5.75 -5.87 2.36
C PHE A 583 -5.99 -7.23 1.73
N SER A 584 -5.27 -8.25 2.15
CA SER A 584 -5.21 -9.51 1.40
C SER A 584 -5.69 -10.75 2.14
N ASN A 585 -5.95 -10.69 3.44
CA ASN A 585 -6.27 -11.93 4.14
C ASN A 585 -7.71 -12.36 3.93
N PRO A 586 -7.91 -13.58 3.39
CA PRO A 586 -9.11 -14.34 3.68
C PRO A 586 -9.25 -14.44 5.20
N SER A 587 -10.47 -14.59 5.71
CA SER A 587 -10.64 -14.92 7.11
C SER A 587 -9.77 -16.15 7.44
N LEU A 588 -9.26 -16.23 8.66
CA LEU A 588 -8.49 -17.41 9.09
C LEU A 588 -9.26 -18.71 8.84
N GLU A 589 -10.57 -18.66 8.94
CA GLU A 589 -11.49 -19.75 8.63
C GLU A 589 -11.39 -20.16 7.15
N GLU A 590 -11.41 -19.23 6.21
CA GLU A 590 -11.24 -19.52 4.78
C GLU A 590 -9.85 -20.09 4.50
N GLU A 591 -8.80 -19.51 5.10
CA GLU A 591 -7.42 -20.01 4.93
C GLU A 591 -7.30 -21.46 5.38
N ILE A 592 -7.85 -21.79 6.58
CA ILE A 592 -7.85 -23.15 7.14
C ILE A 592 -8.65 -24.09 6.23
N ARG A 593 -9.85 -23.70 5.83
CA ARG A 593 -10.72 -24.51 5.00
C ARG A 593 -10.12 -24.84 3.63
N VAL A 594 -9.51 -23.86 2.99
CA VAL A 594 -9.09 -23.95 1.58
C VAL A 594 -7.68 -24.50 1.42
N TRP A 595 -6.75 -24.15 2.34
CA TRP A 595 -5.32 -24.38 2.11
C TRP A 595 -4.66 -25.29 3.16
N HIS A 596 -5.28 -25.52 4.35
CA HIS A 596 -4.63 -26.31 5.38
C HIS A 596 -4.83 -27.80 5.16
N ASP A 597 -3.80 -28.45 4.66
CA ASP A 597 -3.60 -29.89 4.76
C ASP A 597 -2.11 -30.21 5.06
N VAL A 598 -1.81 -31.48 5.31
CA VAL A 598 -0.45 -31.92 5.67
C VAL A 598 0.56 -31.59 4.55
N LYS A 599 0.16 -31.76 3.30
CA LYS A 599 1.00 -31.52 2.12
C LYS A 599 1.30 -30.02 1.95
N ASN A 600 0.28 -29.17 2.00
CA ASN A 600 0.43 -27.73 1.86
C ASN A 600 1.24 -27.10 3.01
N LEU A 601 1.05 -27.59 4.24
CA LEU A 601 1.84 -27.15 5.40
C LEU A 601 3.33 -27.50 5.24
N LYS A 602 3.67 -28.69 4.76
CA LYS A 602 5.06 -29.07 4.44
C LYS A 602 5.65 -28.20 3.32
N ARG A 603 4.88 -27.94 2.27
CA ARG A 603 5.30 -27.04 1.18
C ARG A 603 5.54 -25.63 1.70
N ARG A 604 4.70 -25.15 2.64
CA ARG A 604 4.86 -23.85 3.28
C ARG A 604 6.15 -23.76 4.11
N GLU A 605 6.44 -24.78 4.93
CA GLU A 605 7.70 -24.85 5.68
C GLU A 605 8.91 -24.82 4.74
N LYS A 606 8.90 -25.64 3.69
CA LYS A 606 9.99 -25.68 2.71
C LYS A 606 10.13 -24.33 1.96
N CYS A 607 9.01 -23.71 1.61
CA CYS A 607 8.98 -22.40 0.98
C CYS A 607 9.65 -21.34 1.88
N PHE A 608 9.43 -21.41 3.20
CA PHE A 608 10.06 -20.49 4.16
C PHE A 608 11.56 -20.73 4.29
N GLU A 609 12.02 -21.98 4.33
CA GLU A 609 13.44 -22.34 4.34
C GLU A 609 14.18 -21.80 3.10
N ILE A 610 13.62 -22.00 1.92
CA ILE A 610 14.19 -21.49 0.66
C ILE A 610 14.21 -19.95 0.68
N ALA A 611 13.13 -19.32 1.11
CA ALA A 611 13.04 -17.86 1.18
C ALA A 611 14.10 -17.26 2.10
N GLU A 612 14.33 -17.87 3.27
CA GLU A 612 15.36 -17.46 4.21
C GLU A 612 16.77 -17.61 3.61
N SER A 613 17.07 -18.75 2.98
CA SER A 613 18.36 -19.01 2.35
C SER A 613 18.69 -18.04 1.19
N ARG A 614 17.64 -17.58 0.50
CA ARG A 614 17.73 -16.65 -0.65
C ARG A 614 17.57 -15.19 -0.27
N ASN A 615 17.27 -14.89 1.00
CA ASN A 615 16.94 -13.54 1.50
C ASN A 615 15.80 -12.85 0.69
N VAL A 616 14.74 -13.61 0.44
CA VAL A 616 13.53 -13.16 -0.26
C VAL A 616 12.28 -13.46 0.57
N GLN A 617 11.12 -12.94 0.15
CA GLN A 617 9.85 -13.25 0.83
C GLN A 617 9.33 -14.63 0.40
N PRO A 618 8.74 -15.44 1.31
CA PRO A 618 8.19 -16.75 0.97
C PRO A 618 7.14 -16.71 -0.14
N ILE A 619 6.31 -15.66 -0.17
CA ILE A 619 5.30 -15.49 -1.23
C ILE A 619 5.93 -15.30 -2.62
N GLN A 620 7.17 -14.77 -2.71
CA GLN A 620 7.92 -14.67 -3.96
C GLN A 620 8.40 -16.05 -4.44
N VAL A 621 8.84 -16.92 -3.51
CA VAL A 621 9.19 -18.30 -3.81
C VAL A 621 7.97 -19.07 -4.33
N ALA A 622 6.82 -18.91 -3.68
CA ALA A 622 5.59 -19.54 -4.10
C ALA A 622 5.15 -19.13 -5.52
N LEU A 623 5.25 -17.84 -5.85
CA LEU A 623 4.91 -17.35 -7.18
C LEU A 623 5.95 -17.75 -8.23
N ALA A 624 7.24 -17.73 -7.90
CA ALA A 624 8.31 -18.20 -8.78
C ALA A 624 8.14 -19.68 -9.15
N TYR A 625 7.71 -20.53 -8.20
CA TYR A 625 7.36 -21.92 -8.47
C TYR A 625 6.28 -22.03 -9.55
N VAL A 626 5.18 -21.28 -9.44
CA VAL A 626 4.09 -21.27 -10.42
C VAL A 626 4.59 -20.85 -11.80
N ILE A 627 5.37 -19.76 -11.86
CA ILE A 627 5.94 -19.22 -13.09
C ILE A 627 6.83 -20.24 -13.79
N GLN A 628 7.65 -20.98 -13.05
CA GLN A 628 8.65 -21.89 -13.62
C GLN A 628 8.12 -23.26 -14.02
N LYS A 629 6.88 -23.61 -13.63
CA LYS A 629 6.25 -24.87 -14.06
C LYS A 629 6.08 -24.97 -15.59
N SER A 630 5.77 -23.86 -16.27
CA SER A 630 5.67 -23.85 -17.73
C SER A 630 5.79 -22.43 -18.30
N PRO A 631 6.38 -22.26 -19.48
CA PRO A 631 6.39 -20.97 -20.20
C PRO A 631 4.98 -20.51 -20.63
N LEU A 632 3.99 -21.40 -20.60
CA LEU A 632 2.60 -21.11 -20.95
C LEU A 632 1.74 -20.66 -19.76
N ILE A 633 2.33 -20.50 -18.57
CA ILE A 633 1.61 -20.04 -17.36
C ILE A 633 1.83 -18.55 -17.18
N PHE A 634 0.75 -17.78 -17.06
CA PHE A 634 0.70 -16.33 -16.85
C PHE A 634 -0.10 -16.04 -15.57
N PRO A 635 0.54 -16.07 -14.38
CA PRO A 635 -0.18 -15.94 -13.12
C PRO A 635 -0.97 -14.64 -13.01
N LEU A 636 -2.24 -14.75 -12.58
CA LEU A 636 -3.04 -13.61 -12.15
C LEU A 636 -2.59 -13.22 -10.74
N ILE A 637 -2.18 -11.97 -10.57
CA ILE A 637 -1.86 -11.37 -9.28
C ILE A 637 -2.96 -10.38 -8.91
N GLY A 638 -3.32 -10.33 -7.64
CA GLY A 638 -4.36 -9.43 -7.13
C GLY A 638 -3.84 -8.48 -6.05
N PRO A 639 -2.82 -7.66 -6.34
CA PRO A 639 -2.26 -6.75 -5.34
C PRO A 639 -3.23 -5.63 -5.01
N ARG A 640 -3.20 -5.20 -3.76
CA ARG A 640 -3.93 -4.03 -3.24
C ARG A 640 -3.02 -2.86 -2.94
N THR A 641 -1.71 -3.13 -2.93
CA THR A 641 -0.67 -2.11 -2.73
C THR A 641 0.41 -2.19 -3.79
N ILE A 642 1.10 -1.08 -3.99
CA ILE A 642 2.29 -1.01 -4.87
C ILE A 642 3.37 -1.98 -4.37
N MET A 643 3.52 -2.13 -3.07
CA MET A 643 4.51 -3.03 -2.47
C MET A 643 4.22 -4.51 -2.81
N GLU A 644 2.95 -4.93 -2.78
CA GLU A 644 2.54 -6.28 -3.21
C GLU A 644 2.80 -6.50 -4.71
N THR A 645 2.55 -5.46 -5.53
CA THR A 645 2.89 -5.50 -6.96
C THR A 645 4.39 -5.69 -7.15
N ASN A 646 5.21 -4.90 -6.46
CA ASN A 646 6.68 -5.02 -6.54
C ASN A 646 7.19 -6.38 -6.05
N SER A 647 6.60 -6.92 -4.99
CA SER A 647 6.92 -8.27 -4.51
C SER A 647 6.61 -9.33 -5.57
N SER A 648 5.45 -9.23 -6.22
CA SER A 648 5.06 -10.16 -7.30
C SER A 648 5.96 -10.02 -8.53
N ILE A 649 6.35 -8.80 -8.90
CA ILE A 649 7.30 -8.57 -10.00
C ILE A 649 8.68 -9.17 -9.68
N ALA A 650 9.19 -8.97 -8.47
CA ALA A 650 10.47 -9.55 -8.06
C ALA A 650 10.49 -11.09 -8.12
N ALA A 651 9.36 -11.74 -7.93
CA ALA A 651 9.25 -13.19 -8.09
C ALA A 651 9.54 -13.67 -9.53
N THR A 652 9.35 -12.81 -10.54
CA THR A 652 9.65 -13.18 -11.95
C THR A 652 11.15 -13.27 -12.23
N GLU A 653 11.98 -12.67 -11.41
CA GLU A 653 13.44 -12.68 -11.49
C GLU A 653 14.06 -13.79 -10.64
N LEU A 654 13.28 -14.43 -9.76
CA LEU A 654 13.73 -15.48 -8.86
C LEU A 654 13.78 -16.83 -9.57
N ASN A 655 14.97 -17.29 -9.93
CA ASN A 655 15.19 -18.58 -10.54
C ASN A 655 15.41 -19.64 -9.45
N LEU A 656 14.43 -20.52 -9.24
CA LEU A 656 14.53 -21.70 -8.38
C LEU A 656 15.31 -22.78 -9.09
N SER A 657 16.23 -23.44 -8.38
CA SER A 657 16.97 -24.60 -8.89
C SER A 657 16.04 -25.80 -9.08
N LYS A 658 16.50 -26.83 -9.82
CA LYS A 658 15.76 -28.08 -9.98
C LYS A 658 15.48 -28.77 -8.64
N ASP A 659 16.44 -28.71 -7.73
CA ASP A 659 16.32 -29.32 -6.40
C ASP A 659 15.25 -28.59 -5.58
N GLU A 660 15.28 -27.25 -5.55
CA GLU A 660 14.26 -26.44 -4.88
C GLU A 660 12.86 -26.67 -5.49
N MET A 661 12.75 -26.75 -6.82
CA MET A 661 11.50 -27.07 -7.48
C MET A 661 10.96 -28.47 -7.09
N ASN A 662 11.85 -29.46 -6.97
CA ASN A 662 11.52 -30.80 -6.53
C ASN A 662 11.09 -30.83 -5.06
N GLU A 663 11.82 -30.14 -4.19
CA GLU A 663 11.49 -30.00 -2.77
C GLU A 663 10.14 -29.34 -2.52
N LEU A 664 9.78 -28.34 -3.33
CA LEU A 664 8.46 -27.70 -3.29
C LEU A 664 7.34 -28.56 -3.90
N SER A 665 7.69 -29.50 -4.80
CA SER A 665 6.73 -30.42 -5.46
C SER A 665 6.42 -31.66 -4.63
N ILE A 666 6.64 -31.67 -3.32
CA ILE A 666 6.37 -32.81 -2.43
C ILE A 666 4.96 -33.36 -2.68
N ASN A 667 4.89 -34.66 -3.01
CA ASN A 667 3.64 -35.40 -3.22
C ASN A 667 3.07 -35.96 -1.92
#